data_48f4f69e9886710ab9411eb9de9a8d46
#
_entry.id   48f4f69e9886710ab9411eb9de9a8d46
#
_cell.length_a   1.000
_cell.length_b   1.000
_cell.length_c   1.000
_cell.angle_alpha   90.00
_cell.angle_beta   90.00
_cell.angle_gamma   90.00
#
_symmetry.space_group_name_H-M   'P 1'
#
loop_
_entity.id
_entity.type
_entity.pdbx_description
1 polymer ?
#
loop_
_entity_poly.entity_id
_entity_poly.type
_entity_poly.pdbx_seq_one_letter_code
_entity_poly.pdbx_strand_id
1 'polypeptide(L)'
;MSQDPQIDTLLDLLPIMKELGHREAVRFNTGLRTFVWTYEQLYRSIAGCAASFSRQGLKPGQRILLWGENRPEWVIAFWAALARGLQVVPIDEGFSPDFVRSIIRRTEASFVVVSENLRAADVDLPSLRLYDVARLPGAEDIDPIQARPEDTVEIVFTSGTTGEPKGIQHTHENICANLRSLSHEISTFQKYIRFLQPLRIMTILPLSHMFGQALGLFVPVFLGSAVVVIRKRAPMRLIQAIKEEKAAALVTVPGHLESLQSSIQSRFDCDRRMGQDPGILGFIRRWLRFRDIHRLFGLKFAVLVVGGAQLRPAVETWWSGLGFVIVQGYGLTEASPVVAMNSPWKPKSGSLGHVLKGQQVRIASDGEILVQGPNVARFFDSQSDPEHSEWLRTGDIGRIDEEGNLYYLGRKKDVIVTREGQNVYPEDVENVLRELPQVTDCAVVGRQTQRGTVVHAVFIFKDSQTRPEDVVQRANPRLETHQRIRSWSVWPQSDFPRTPSTGKIKRREVAKAVSTQKRPQPRADQSSVRGIVAGFASREVESLSGQERLEEDLGLSSLDRVELMSTIEQEMGRSIDEQLMASVRTVKELENAAGQRGAQVEREQEPEIPAPEPAGVVRKEFQDEPRSKGLPVPVWKGYFPCRWLRAAFQATVLPAATRIFLNLQISGLEHLAAMQPPVIFAANHSSHMDTPALLTALPLSWRLRVAPAVRQEFFWPLLQPDQTSWHNRLTSRGVYILLGLFLNIYPLPQRTAGVRRALRYAGRLVDAGECPLIFPEGMRTPNGRIQPFQRGVGFMARELDVPIVPVRLAGLFELFSIHHRLPRPGRAEVAFGPPVYPSPDVDAADLTIQVQSRIQDMHP
;
A
#
# COMPACT_ATOMS: atom_id res chain seq x y z
N MET A 1 -5.12 31.81 1.18
CA MET A 1 -4.64 32.15 2.53
C MET A 1 -3.49 33.12 2.32
N SER A 2 -3.59 34.37 2.76
CA SER A 2 -2.70 35.47 2.40
C SER A 2 -1.74 35.89 3.54
N GLN A 3 -1.56 35.07 4.55
CA GLN A 3 -0.53 35.20 5.58
C GLN A 3 -0.09 33.80 5.99
N ASP A 4 1.22 33.59 6.23
CA ASP A 4 1.73 32.36 6.83
C ASP A 4 1.00 32.15 8.17
N PRO A 5 0.26 31.06 8.36
CA PRO A 5 -0.43 30.83 9.63
C PRO A 5 0.64 30.74 10.71
N GLN A 6 0.51 31.58 11.73
CA GLN A 6 1.35 31.51 12.90
C GLN A 6 0.95 30.23 13.65
N ILE A 7 1.79 29.21 13.61
CA ILE A 7 1.58 27.90 14.23
C ILE A 7 2.65 27.71 15.27
N ASP A 8 2.25 27.81 16.53
CA ASP A 8 3.15 27.62 17.67
C ASP A 8 3.11 26.19 18.20
N THR A 9 1.95 25.54 18.04
CA THR A 9 1.75 24.13 18.38
C THR A 9 1.07 23.36 17.25
N LEU A 10 1.22 22.05 17.19
CA LEU A 10 0.49 21.22 16.21
C LEU A 10 -1.02 21.27 16.40
N LEU A 11 -1.50 21.62 17.61
CA LEU A 11 -2.93 21.74 17.88
C LEU A 11 -3.57 22.90 17.11
N ASP A 12 -2.79 23.89 16.68
CA ASP A 12 -3.25 25.00 15.82
C ASP A 12 -3.69 24.53 14.44
N LEU A 13 -3.33 23.30 14.04
CA LEU A 13 -3.80 22.66 12.83
C LEU A 13 -5.23 22.10 12.94
N LEU A 14 -5.74 21.83 14.14
CA LEU A 14 -7.09 21.28 14.34
C LEU A 14 -8.21 22.24 13.89
N PRO A 15 -8.18 23.55 14.22
CA PRO A 15 -9.11 24.52 13.65
C PRO A 15 -9.06 24.58 12.12
N ILE A 16 -7.86 24.51 11.53
CA ILE A 16 -7.69 24.50 10.08
C ILE A 16 -8.37 23.28 9.47
N MET A 17 -8.25 22.08 10.07
CA MET A 17 -8.96 20.89 9.65
C MET A 17 -10.48 21.09 9.67
N LYS A 18 -11.02 21.73 10.71
CA LYS A 18 -12.44 22.04 10.87
C LYS A 18 -12.92 22.98 9.74
N GLU A 19 -12.13 24.01 9.40
CA GLU A 19 -12.42 24.93 8.30
C GLU A 19 -12.39 24.29 6.91
N LEU A 20 -11.49 23.31 6.70
CA LEU A 20 -11.40 22.58 5.43
C LEU A 20 -12.65 21.72 5.16
N GLY A 21 -13.41 21.35 6.20
CA GLY A 21 -14.75 20.80 6.14
C GLY A 21 -14.88 19.59 5.20
N HIS A 22 -15.67 19.75 4.13
CA HIS A 22 -15.99 18.66 3.20
C HIS A 22 -14.87 18.31 2.21
N ARG A 23 -13.71 18.98 2.26
CA ARG A 23 -12.58 18.61 1.39
C ARG A 23 -12.05 17.23 1.79
N GLU A 24 -11.57 16.46 0.79
CA GLU A 24 -10.93 15.18 1.04
C GLU A 24 -9.66 15.37 1.89
N ALA A 25 -9.53 14.61 2.97
CA ALA A 25 -8.38 14.62 3.87
C ALA A 25 -7.51 13.37 3.69
N VAL A 26 -8.12 12.19 3.80
CA VAL A 26 -7.42 10.91 3.69
C VAL A 26 -8.16 10.00 2.72
N ARG A 27 -7.41 9.37 1.83
CA ARG A 27 -7.88 8.33 0.93
C ARG A 27 -7.07 7.06 1.20
N PHE A 28 -7.74 5.99 1.56
CA PHE A 28 -7.11 4.70 1.83
C PHE A 28 -7.48 3.69 0.77
N ASN A 29 -6.52 3.35 -0.08
CA ASN A 29 -6.70 2.39 -1.16
C ASN A 29 -6.18 1.01 -0.73
N THR A 30 -7.08 0.07 -0.49
CA THR A 30 -6.77 -1.31 -0.13
C THR A 30 -6.35 -2.18 -1.34
N GLY A 31 -6.45 -1.62 -2.55
CA GLY A 31 -6.28 -2.35 -3.82
C GLY A 31 -7.58 -2.97 -4.36
N LEU A 32 -8.62 -3.04 -3.53
CA LEU A 32 -9.96 -3.49 -3.93
C LEU A 32 -10.95 -2.33 -3.87
N ARG A 33 -10.78 -1.42 -2.92
CA ARG A 33 -11.68 -0.33 -2.61
C ARG A 33 -10.89 0.88 -2.12
N THR A 34 -11.46 2.08 -2.25
CA THR A 34 -10.90 3.32 -1.70
C THR A 34 -11.84 3.92 -0.68
N PHE A 35 -11.41 3.97 0.57
CA PHE A 35 -12.10 4.70 1.63
C PHE A 35 -11.69 6.17 1.59
N VAL A 36 -12.65 7.06 1.70
CA VAL A 36 -12.42 8.51 1.65
C VAL A 36 -12.95 9.16 2.92
N TRP A 37 -12.08 9.86 3.61
CA TRP A 37 -12.44 10.72 4.74
C TRP A 37 -12.34 12.18 4.31
N THR A 38 -13.38 12.96 4.58
CA THR A 38 -13.29 14.42 4.53
C THR A 38 -12.60 14.94 5.79
N TYR A 39 -12.13 16.18 5.75
CA TYR A 39 -11.55 16.81 6.94
C TYR A 39 -12.57 16.90 8.10
N GLU A 40 -13.85 17.14 7.79
CA GLU A 40 -14.92 17.11 8.79
C GLU A 40 -15.09 15.74 9.44
N GLN A 41 -15.13 14.67 8.62
CA GLN A 41 -15.23 13.29 9.13
C GLN A 41 -13.99 12.92 9.96
N LEU A 42 -12.81 13.28 9.47
CA LEU A 42 -11.56 13.06 10.17
C LEU A 42 -11.57 13.78 11.54
N TYR A 43 -11.95 15.06 11.56
CA TYR A 43 -12.04 15.85 12.79
C TYR A 43 -13.01 15.24 13.81
N ARG A 44 -14.21 14.84 13.38
CA ARG A 44 -15.19 14.16 14.26
C ARG A 44 -14.67 12.84 14.82
N SER A 45 -13.96 12.06 14.01
CA SER A 45 -13.35 10.80 14.45
C SER A 45 -12.20 11.05 15.44
N ILE A 46 -11.40 12.10 15.23
CA ILE A 46 -10.36 12.54 16.17
C ILE A 46 -11.01 12.92 17.51
N ALA A 47 -12.08 13.70 17.49
CA ALA A 47 -12.83 14.10 18.68
C ALA A 47 -13.38 12.88 19.46
N GLY A 48 -13.98 11.93 18.77
CA GLY A 48 -14.50 10.68 19.34
C GLY A 48 -13.40 9.82 19.98
N CYS A 49 -12.26 9.70 19.31
CA CYS A 49 -11.10 8.97 19.82
C CYS A 49 -10.47 9.68 21.05
N ALA A 50 -10.33 11.01 21.02
CA ALA A 50 -9.86 11.80 22.15
C ALA A 50 -10.77 11.64 23.38
N ALA A 51 -12.10 11.65 23.18
CA ALA A 51 -13.07 11.38 24.24
C ALA A 51 -12.93 9.94 24.78
N SER A 52 -12.62 8.97 23.92
CA SER A 52 -12.35 7.58 24.35
C SER A 52 -11.11 7.50 25.22
N PHE A 53 -10.01 8.15 24.87
CA PHE A 53 -8.80 8.21 25.69
C PHE A 53 -9.08 8.82 27.07
N SER A 54 -9.89 9.88 27.14
CA SER A 54 -10.32 10.46 28.41
C SER A 54 -11.11 9.49 29.28
N ARG A 55 -12.05 8.76 28.69
CA ARG A 55 -12.86 7.74 29.40
C ARG A 55 -12.03 6.58 29.92
N GLN A 56 -10.93 6.27 29.25
CA GLN A 56 -9.95 5.27 29.69
C GLN A 56 -8.99 5.81 30.78
N GLY A 57 -9.17 7.06 31.21
CA GLY A 57 -8.39 7.66 32.30
C GLY A 57 -6.98 8.10 31.89
N LEU A 58 -6.67 8.18 30.60
CA LEU A 58 -5.38 8.67 30.11
C LEU A 58 -5.22 10.17 30.40
N LYS A 59 -4.09 10.53 31.01
CA LYS A 59 -3.78 11.91 31.46
C LYS A 59 -2.72 12.56 30.57
N PRO A 60 -2.75 13.90 30.42
CA PRO A 60 -1.68 14.62 29.72
C PRO A 60 -0.29 14.24 30.23
N GLY A 61 0.67 14.14 29.33
CA GLY A 61 2.05 13.72 29.59
C GLY A 61 2.28 12.20 29.62
N GLN A 62 1.24 11.39 29.69
CA GLN A 62 1.39 9.93 29.56
C GLN A 62 1.78 9.53 28.13
N ARG A 63 2.53 8.44 28.03
CA ARG A 63 3.02 7.91 26.76
C ARG A 63 2.15 6.77 26.29
N ILE A 64 1.80 6.80 24.99
CA ILE A 64 1.04 5.73 24.33
C ILE A 64 1.83 5.22 23.12
N LEU A 65 1.85 3.91 22.94
CA LEU A 65 2.36 3.31 21.73
C LEU A 65 1.29 3.39 20.62
N LEU A 66 1.72 3.76 19.43
CA LEU A 66 0.91 3.68 18.21
C LEU A 66 1.60 2.70 17.26
N TRP A 67 1.22 1.42 17.33
CA TRP A 67 1.88 0.31 16.67
C TRP A 67 1.02 -0.28 15.56
N GLY A 68 1.35 0.02 14.32
CA GLY A 68 0.57 -0.48 13.20
C GLY A 68 0.90 0.11 11.84
N GLU A 69 0.19 -0.41 10.86
CA GLU A 69 0.30 -0.03 9.44
C GLU A 69 -0.25 1.39 9.17
N ASN A 70 0.16 1.94 8.02
CA ASN A 70 -0.40 3.20 7.55
C ASN A 70 -1.89 3.05 7.22
N ARG A 71 -2.75 3.68 8.03
CA ARG A 71 -4.21 3.68 7.89
C ARG A 71 -4.81 5.01 8.35
N PRO A 72 -6.04 5.34 7.93
CA PRO A 72 -6.74 6.53 8.45
C PRO A 72 -6.89 6.50 9.97
N GLU A 73 -7.13 5.32 10.54
CA GLU A 73 -7.28 5.12 11.99
C GLU A 73 -5.98 5.46 12.75
N TRP A 74 -4.82 5.22 12.13
CA TRP A 74 -3.52 5.65 12.66
C TRP A 74 -3.44 7.17 12.74
N VAL A 75 -3.88 7.86 11.67
CA VAL A 75 -3.95 9.34 11.62
C VAL A 75 -4.88 9.87 12.71
N ILE A 76 -6.06 9.27 12.87
CA ILE A 76 -7.05 9.63 13.88
C ILE A 76 -6.47 9.49 15.29
N ALA A 77 -5.86 8.33 15.60
CA ALA A 77 -5.29 8.05 16.91
C ALA A 77 -4.14 8.99 17.25
N PHE A 78 -3.27 9.33 16.29
CA PHE A 78 -2.18 10.28 16.47
C PHE A 78 -2.70 11.66 16.87
N TRP A 79 -3.62 12.24 16.10
CA TRP A 79 -4.19 13.55 16.39
C TRP A 79 -5.03 13.57 17.66
N ALA A 80 -5.74 12.48 17.96
CA ALA A 80 -6.51 12.34 19.21
C ALA A 80 -5.59 12.32 20.46
N ALA A 81 -4.45 11.64 20.35
CA ALA A 81 -3.43 11.64 21.40
C ALA A 81 -2.88 13.04 21.65
N LEU A 82 -2.52 13.76 20.61
CA LEU A 82 -2.05 15.15 20.71
C LEU A 82 -3.09 16.06 21.35
N ALA A 83 -4.35 15.96 20.91
CA ALA A 83 -5.45 16.76 21.49
C ALA A 83 -5.64 16.52 22.98
N ARG A 84 -5.22 15.35 23.49
CA ARG A 84 -5.24 15.00 24.93
C ARG A 84 -3.91 15.23 25.65
N GLY A 85 -2.90 15.78 24.98
CA GLY A 85 -1.56 16.00 25.53
C GLY A 85 -0.81 14.71 25.84
N LEU A 86 -1.16 13.62 25.17
CA LEU A 86 -0.44 12.37 25.28
C LEU A 86 0.81 12.43 24.39
N GLN A 87 1.88 11.80 24.83
CA GLN A 87 3.10 11.66 24.06
C GLN A 87 3.02 10.38 23.24
N VAL A 88 3.11 10.50 21.91
CA VAL A 88 3.02 9.34 21.02
C VAL A 88 4.38 8.67 20.87
N VAL A 89 4.41 7.34 20.97
CA VAL A 89 5.57 6.51 20.60
C VAL A 89 5.19 5.72 19.34
N PRO A 90 5.50 6.26 18.16
CA PRO A 90 5.13 5.62 16.90
C PRO A 90 6.04 4.43 16.61
N ILE A 91 5.44 3.27 16.34
CA ILE A 91 6.12 1.99 16.12
C ILE A 91 5.75 1.43 14.75
N ASP A 92 6.77 1.03 13.97
CA ASP A 92 6.57 0.38 12.68
C ASP A 92 6.01 -1.04 12.87
N GLU A 93 5.13 -1.47 11.95
CA GLU A 93 4.53 -2.81 11.95
C GLU A 93 5.55 -3.94 11.85
N GLY A 94 6.71 -3.66 11.24
CA GLY A 94 7.79 -4.62 11.05
C GLY A 94 8.68 -4.85 12.26
N PHE A 95 8.48 -4.15 13.38
CA PHE A 95 9.30 -4.37 14.58
C PHE A 95 8.87 -5.63 15.33
N SER A 96 9.86 -6.35 15.85
CA SER A 96 9.61 -7.56 16.64
C SER A 96 8.96 -7.22 17.99
N PRO A 97 8.14 -8.13 18.55
CA PRO A 97 7.55 -7.94 19.89
C PRO A 97 8.60 -7.70 20.99
N ASP A 98 9.78 -8.33 20.90
CA ASP A 98 10.87 -8.10 21.87
C ASP A 98 11.39 -6.66 21.81
N PHE A 99 11.54 -6.13 20.61
CA PHE A 99 11.92 -4.75 20.41
C PHE A 99 10.86 -3.79 20.98
N VAL A 100 9.58 -4.06 20.72
CA VAL A 100 8.46 -3.26 21.25
C VAL A 100 8.44 -3.31 22.77
N ARG A 101 8.61 -4.50 23.39
CA ARG A 101 8.73 -4.62 24.86
C ARG A 101 9.90 -3.81 25.44
N SER A 102 11.01 -3.76 24.72
CA SER A 102 12.16 -2.91 25.11
C SER A 102 11.80 -1.44 25.12
N ILE A 103 11.08 -0.96 24.10
CA ILE A 103 10.61 0.43 23.99
C ILE A 103 9.61 0.75 25.12
N ILE A 104 8.66 -0.14 25.40
CA ILE A 104 7.67 0.05 26.48
C ILE A 104 8.38 0.30 27.82
N ARG A 105 9.36 -0.54 28.16
CA ARG A 105 10.12 -0.39 29.41
C ARG A 105 10.88 0.92 29.47
N ARG A 106 11.49 1.35 28.37
CA ARG A 106 12.26 2.61 28.31
C ARG A 106 11.39 3.85 28.36
N THR A 107 10.23 3.79 27.70
CA THR A 107 9.30 4.93 27.62
C THR A 107 8.27 4.93 28.74
N GLU A 108 8.17 3.86 29.52
CA GLU A 108 7.12 3.70 30.54
C GLU A 108 5.72 3.95 29.96
N ALA A 109 5.51 3.50 28.72
CA ALA A 109 4.23 3.68 28.04
C ALA A 109 3.13 2.93 28.80
N SER A 110 1.97 3.56 28.95
CA SER A 110 0.85 3.06 29.75
C SER A 110 -0.32 2.51 28.92
N PHE A 111 -0.27 2.67 27.61
CA PHE A 111 -1.35 2.27 26.70
C PHE A 111 -0.81 1.96 25.29
N VAL A 112 -1.52 1.11 24.54
CA VAL A 112 -1.17 0.81 23.15
C VAL A 112 -2.38 0.89 22.23
N VAL A 113 -2.23 1.58 21.11
CA VAL A 113 -3.13 1.47 19.95
C VAL A 113 -2.43 0.56 18.94
N VAL A 114 -3.05 -0.59 18.62
CA VAL A 114 -2.37 -1.68 17.89
C VAL A 114 -3.19 -2.18 16.71
N SER A 115 -2.50 -2.52 15.61
CA SER A 115 -3.12 -3.13 14.43
C SER A 115 -3.57 -4.58 14.71
N GLU A 116 -4.64 -5.03 14.07
CA GLU A 116 -5.24 -6.35 14.22
C GLU A 116 -4.30 -7.50 13.82
N ASN A 117 -3.37 -7.23 12.91
CA ASN A 117 -2.38 -8.21 12.44
C ASN A 117 -1.26 -8.44 13.46
N LEU A 118 -1.17 -7.60 14.50
CA LEU A 118 -0.18 -7.64 15.55
C LEU A 118 -0.85 -8.13 16.84
N ARG A 119 -0.16 -8.97 17.58
CA ARG A 119 -0.75 -9.54 18.80
C ARG A 119 -0.61 -8.55 19.96
N ALA A 120 -1.70 -7.85 20.30
CA ALA A 120 -1.75 -7.03 21.52
C ALA A 120 -1.39 -7.83 22.78
N ALA A 121 -1.66 -9.15 22.79
CA ALA A 121 -1.27 -10.06 23.87
C ALA A 121 0.25 -10.22 24.03
N ASP A 122 1.06 -9.82 23.06
CA ASP A 122 2.52 -9.82 23.18
C ASP A 122 3.04 -8.65 24.04
N VAL A 123 2.17 -7.68 24.38
CA VAL A 123 2.48 -6.53 25.23
C VAL A 123 1.43 -6.46 26.35
N ASP A 124 1.89 -6.47 27.59
CA ASP A 124 1.02 -6.42 28.78
C ASP A 124 0.63 -4.97 29.10
N LEU A 125 -0.21 -4.39 28.23
CA LEU A 125 -0.73 -3.02 28.34
C LEU A 125 -2.22 -2.96 27.98
N PRO A 126 -2.99 -2.05 28.61
CA PRO A 126 -4.32 -1.71 28.12
C PRO A 126 -4.24 -1.29 26.65
N SER A 127 -5.19 -1.79 25.85
CA SER A 127 -5.07 -1.63 24.39
C SER A 127 -6.37 -1.18 23.72
N LEU A 128 -6.23 -0.48 22.60
CA LEU A 128 -7.30 -0.20 21.64
C LEU A 128 -6.87 -0.74 20.27
N ARG A 129 -7.74 -1.50 19.63
CA ARG A 129 -7.44 -1.97 18.27
C ARG A 129 -7.56 -0.80 17.27
N LEU A 130 -6.62 -0.74 16.35
CA LEU A 130 -6.60 0.32 15.34
C LEU A 130 -7.89 0.32 14.50
N TYR A 131 -8.42 -0.85 14.17
CA TYR A 131 -9.69 -1.04 13.47
C TYR A 131 -10.89 -0.40 14.18
N ASP A 132 -10.89 -0.38 15.50
CA ASP A 132 -12.01 0.13 16.28
C ASP A 132 -11.98 1.66 16.40
N VAL A 133 -10.84 2.30 16.19
CA VAL A 133 -10.64 3.76 16.32
C VAL A 133 -11.65 4.56 15.50
N ALA A 134 -11.85 4.20 14.22
CA ALA A 134 -12.78 4.89 13.33
C ALA A 134 -14.25 4.54 13.60
N ARG A 135 -14.52 3.53 14.45
CA ARG A 135 -15.85 3.07 14.84
C ARG A 135 -16.29 3.62 16.17
N LEU A 136 -15.42 4.31 16.89
CA LEU A 136 -15.80 5.03 18.10
C LEU A 136 -16.85 6.09 17.77
N PRO A 137 -17.83 6.33 18.68
CA PRO A 137 -18.78 7.40 18.50
C PRO A 137 -18.06 8.73 18.26
N GLY A 138 -18.34 9.37 17.13
CA GLY A 138 -17.81 10.69 16.81
C GLY A 138 -18.30 11.73 17.83
N ALA A 139 -17.51 12.78 18.04
CA ALA A 139 -17.93 13.95 18.78
C ALA A 139 -17.94 15.18 17.85
N GLU A 140 -18.77 16.16 18.19
CA GLU A 140 -18.90 17.35 17.32
C GLU A 140 -17.70 18.28 17.45
N ASP A 141 -17.09 18.32 18.65
CA ASP A 141 -15.95 19.21 18.91
C ASP A 141 -14.86 18.54 19.73
N ILE A 142 -13.65 19.06 19.58
CA ILE A 142 -12.48 18.69 20.37
C ILE A 142 -12.29 19.80 21.37
N ASP A 143 -12.17 19.44 22.65
CA ASP A 143 -11.65 20.34 23.70
C ASP A 143 -10.16 19.97 23.91
N PRO A 144 -9.25 20.57 23.13
CA PRO A 144 -7.84 20.26 23.23
C PRO A 144 -7.26 20.88 24.50
N ILE A 145 -6.24 20.24 25.05
CA ILE A 145 -5.47 20.86 26.12
C ILE A 145 -4.76 22.11 25.63
N GLN A 146 -4.43 23.02 26.56
CA GLN A 146 -3.45 24.07 26.26
C GLN A 146 -2.04 23.47 26.22
N ALA A 147 -1.54 23.25 25.02
CA ALA A 147 -0.17 22.80 24.81
C ALA A 147 0.78 23.98 24.69
N ARG A 148 2.00 23.82 25.18
CA ARG A 148 3.10 24.78 25.03
C ARG A 148 4.04 24.29 23.90
N PRO A 149 4.77 25.19 23.25
CA PRO A 149 5.74 24.84 22.22
C PRO A 149 6.78 23.80 22.67
N GLU A 150 7.16 23.82 23.96
CA GLU A 150 8.15 22.92 24.56
C GLU A 150 7.58 21.55 24.94
N ASP A 151 6.27 21.39 24.95
CA ASP A 151 5.64 20.11 25.31
C ASP A 151 5.97 19.04 24.27
N THR A 152 6.26 17.84 24.79
CA THR A 152 6.65 16.71 23.94
C THR A 152 5.44 16.16 23.18
N VAL A 153 5.57 16.05 21.88
CA VAL A 153 4.60 15.45 20.96
C VAL A 153 4.79 13.95 20.87
N GLU A 154 6.03 13.54 20.58
CA GLU A 154 6.34 12.14 20.31
C GLU A 154 7.78 11.79 20.63
N ILE A 155 8.02 10.49 20.76
CA ILE A 155 9.36 9.90 20.91
C ILE A 155 9.55 8.88 19.80
N VAL A 156 10.36 9.24 18.80
CA VAL A 156 10.62 8.38 17.63
C VAL A 156 11.88 7.57 17.85
N PHE A 157 11.79 6.26 17.72
CA PHE A 157 12.94 5.38 17.82
C PHE A 157 13.56 5.09 16.45
N THR A 158 14.85 5.37 16.33
CA THR A 158 15.64 5.06 15.14
C THR A 158 16.56 3.87 15.42
N SER A 159 16.77 3.03 14.40
CA SER A 159 17.74 1.93 14.47
C SER A 159 19.14 2.51 14.61
N GLY A 160 19.62 2.63 15.85
CA GLY A 160 20.96 3.11 16.14
C GLY A 160 22.03 2.24 15.49
N THR A 161 23.15 2.85 15.14
CA THR A 161 24.30 2.14 14.54
C THR A 161 25.04 1.26 15.53
N THR A 162 24.75 1.39 16.81
CA THR A 162 25.36 0.65 17.94
C THR A 162 24.57 -0.60 18.34
N GLY A 163 23.44 -0.89 17.67
CA GLY A 163 22.57 -2.03 17.98
C GLY A 163 21.43 -1.69 18.94
N GLU A 164 21.56 -0.68 19.79
CA GLU A 164 20.46 -0.20 20.61
C GLU A 164 19.71 0.96 19.93
N PRO A 165 18.36 0.95 19.93
CA PRO A 165 17.58 2.02 19.33
C PRO A 165 17.77 3.32 20.10
N LYS A 166 17.94 4.43 19.39
CA LYS A 166 17.99 5.75 19.97
C LYS A 166 16.62 6.40 19.93
N GLY A 167 16.10 6.85 21.07
CA GLY A 167 14.88 7.64 21.16
C GLY A 167 15.17 9.12 20.88
N ILE A 168 14.39 9.73 19.99
CA ILE A 168 14.43 11.15 19.65
C ILE A 168 13.12 11.77 20.12
N GLN A 169 13.22 12.75 21.00
CA GLN A 169 12.07 13.44 21.60
C GLN A 169 11.78 14.73 20.84
N HIS A 170 10.62 14.80 20.17
CA HIS A 170 10.18 15.98 19.44
C HIS A 170 9.17 16.77 20.26
N THR A 171 9.36 18.09 20.31
CA THR A 171 8.40 19.04 20.87
C THR A 171 7.51 19.62 19.76
N HIS A 172 6.44 20.30 20.16
CA HIS A 172 5.63 21.07 19.22
C HIS A 172 6.49 22.08 18.44
N GLU A 173 7.40 22.80 19.12
CA GLU A 173 8.29 23.78 18.49
C GLU A 173 9.19 23.13 17.42
N ASN A 174 9.81 21.98 17.72
CA ASN A 174 10.69 21.34 16.75
C ASN A 174 9.97 21.06 15.42
N ILE A 175 8.76 20.50 15.49
CA ILE A 175 7.97 20.16 14.31
C ILE A 175 7.41 21.41 13.64
N CYS A 176 6.84 22.34 14.40
CA CYS A 176 6.25 23.57 13.87
C CYS A 176 7.29 24.48 13.21
N ALA A 177 8.52 24.57 13.75
CA ALA A 177 9.61 25.30 13.12
C ALA A 177 9.93 24.73 11.73
N ASN A 178 9.98 23.40 11.60
CA ASN A 178 10.20 22.74 10.30
C ASN A 178 9.04 22.98 9.34
N LEU A 179 7.79 22.91 9.84
CA LEU A 179 6.60 23.17 9.03
C LEU A 179 6.52 24.61 8.54
N ARG A 180 6.86 25.59 9.38
CA ARG A 180 6.93 27.01 8.95
C ARG A 180 7.94 27.19 7.81
N SER A 181 9.10 26.53 7.92
CA SER A 181 10.13 26.56 6.88
C SER A 181 9.65 25.94 5.57
N LEU A 182 9.02 24.76 5.63
CA LEU A 182 8.44 24.08 4.47
C LEU A 182 7.28 24.86 3.86
N SER A 183 6.40 25.45 4.68
CA SER A 183 5.30 26.30 4.21
C SER A 183 5.82 27.47 3.39
N HIS A 184 6.88 28.13 3.85
CA HIS A 184 7.53 29.23 3.13
C HIS A 184 8.00 28.79 1.74
N GLU A 185 8.71 27.66 1.64
CA GLU A 185 9.16 27.10 0.36
C GLU A 185 7.98 26.73 -0.55
N ILE A 186 6.97 26.04 -0.01
CA ILE A 186 5.78 25.62 -0.76
C ILE A 186 4.99 26.82 -1.27
N SER A 187 4.95 27.93 -0.52
CA SER A 187 4.24 29.14 -0.91
C SER A 187 4.75 29.73 -2.23
N THR A 188 6.05 29.58 -2.51
CA THR A 188 6.66 30.01 -3.78
C THR A 188 6.09 29.25 -4.99
N PHE A 189 5.55 28.04 -4.77
CA PHE A 189 4.97 27.18 -5.80
C PHE A 189 3.44 27.22 -5.85
N GLN A 190 2.78 27.97 -4.97
CA GLN A 190 1.32 27.95 -4.77
C GLN A 190 0.53 28.18 -6.06
N LYS A 191 0.99 29.08 -6.95
CA LYS A 191 0.34 29.34 -8.24
C LYS A 191 0.31 28.09 -9.15
N TYR A 192 1.31 27.22 -9.08
CA TYR A 192 1.35 25.98 -9.87
C TYR A 192 0.51 24.87 -9.22
N ILE A 193 0.51 24.81 -7.89
CA ILE A 193 -0.29 23.85 -7.11
C ILE A 193 -1.80 24.05 -7.38
N ARG A 194 -2.26 25.28 -7.61
CA ARG A 194 -3.67 25.57 -7.96
C ARG A 194 -4.16 24.82 -9.18
N PHE A 195 -3.32 24.57 -10.18
CA PHE A 195 -3.70 23.78 -11.37
C PHE A 195 -3.83 22.28 -11.10
N LEU A 196 -3.28 21.79 -10.01
CA LEU A 196 -3.33 20.37 -9.61
C LEU A 196 -4.51 20.06 -8.68
N GLN A 197 -5.37 21.03 -8.38
CA GLN A 197 -6.53 20.83 -7.52
C GLN A 197 -7.57 19.86 -8.12
N PRO A 198 -8.27 19.04 -7.30
CA PRO A 198 -7.94 18.75 -5.90
C PRO A 198 -6.57 18.06 -5.81
N LEU A 199 -5.72 18.59 -4.92
CA LEU A 199 -4.36 18.07 -4.72
C LEU A 199 -4.42 16.78 -3.90
N ARG A 200 -3.87 15.71 -4.45
CA ARG A 200 -3.74 14.42 -3.79
C ARG A 200 -2.29 14.00 -3.77
N ILE A 201 -1.76 13.80 -2.58
CA ILE A 201 -0.37 13.41 -2.33
C ILE A 201 -0.37 11.94 -1.92
N MET A 202 0.23 11.08 -2.73
CA MET A 202 0.38 9.67 -2.40
C MET A 202 1.64 9.47 -1.57
N THR A 203 1.52 8.82 -0.43
CA THR A 203 2.67 8.43 0.40
C THR A 203 2.75 6.91 0.53
N ILE A 204 3.97 6.40 0.39
CA ILE A 204 4.31 4.99 0.66
C ILE A 204 5.24 4.86 1.87
N LEU A 205 5.58 5.98 2.49
CA LEU A 205 6.45 6.01 3.66
C LEU A 205 5.65 5.65 4.92
N PRO A 206 6.25 4.93 5.87
CA PRO A 206 5.61 4.67 7.15
C PRO A 206 5.34 5.97 7.91
N LEU A 207 4.13 6.10 8.47
CA LEU A 207 3.76 7.22 9.35
C LEU A 207 4.45 7.15 10.72
N SER A 208 5.09 6.03 11.04
CA SER A 208 5.99 5.89 12.19
C SER A 208 7.33 6.64 12.05
N HIS A 209 7.62 7.20 10.87
CA HIS A 209 8.83 7.97 10.61
C HIS A 209 8.53 9.43 10.33
N MET A 210 9.38 10.34 10.85
CA MET A 210 9.20 11.78 10.72
C MET A 210 8.96 12.27 9.29
N PHE A 211 9.67 11.74 8.30
CA PHE A 211 9.48 12.13 6.91
C PHE A 211 8.10 11.72 6.37
N GLY A 212 7.61 10.53 6.77
CA GLY A 212 6.26 10.08 6.48
C GLY A 212 5.20 10.95 7.14
N GLN A 213 5.43 11.36 8.39
CA GLN A 213 4.53 12.25 9.14
C GLN A 213 4.50 13.66 8.56
N ALA A 214 5.65 14.27 8.31
CA ALA A 214 5.72 15.62 7.76
C ALA A 214 4.87 15.75 6.48
N LEU A 215 5.00 14.80 5.54
CA LEU A 215 4.33 14.82 4.25
C LEU A 215 3.00 14.04 4.21
N GLY A 216 2.70 13.25 5.24
CA GLY A 216 1.47 12.46 5.35
C GLY A 216 0.47 12.95 6.39
N LEU A 217 0.91 13.74 7.39
CA LEU A 217 0.02 14.25 8.44
C LEU A 217 -0.05 15.77 8.45
N PHE A 218 1.09 16.46 8.38
CA PHE A 218 1.15 17.89 8.66
C PHE A 218 1.01 18.75 7.41
N VAL A 219 1.89 18.58 6.42
CA VAL A 219 1.87 19.34 5.16
C VAL A 219 0.52 19.27 4.43
N PRO A 220 -0.18 18.12 4.37
CA PRO A 220 -1.49 18.04 3.73
C PRO A 220 -2.53 19.00 4.31
N VAL A 221 -2.52 19.22 5.62
CA VAL A 221 -3.44 20.16 6.29
C VAL A 221 -3.19 21.59 5.82
N PHE A 222 -1.92 22.00 5.75
CA PHE A 222 -1.55 23.32 5.20
C PHE A 222 -2.00 23.56 3.77
N LEU A 223 -1.87 22.53 2.95
CA LEU A 223 -2.20 22.60 1.54
C LEU A 223 -3.71 22.42 1.27
N GLY A 224 -4.49 22.04 2.30
CA GLY A 224 -5.88 21.62 2.12
C GLY A 224 -5.98 20.48 1.11
N SER A 225 -4.99 19.57 1.11
CA SER A 225 -4.84 18.46 0.17
C SER A 225 -5.26 17.15 0.81
N ALA A 226 -5.50 16.12 -0.03
CA ALA A 226 -5.74 14.77 0.46
C ALA A 226 -4.44 13.95 0.46
N VAL A 227 -4.22 13.20 1.51
CA VAL A 227 -3.21 12.14 1.54
C VAL A 227 -3.81 10.84 0.99
N VAL A 228 -3.09 10.19 0.09
CA VAL A 228 -3.45 8.87 -0.42
C VAL A 228 -2.51 7.82 0.19
N VAL A 229 -3.07 6.98 1.02
CA VAL A 229 -2.38 5.84 1.63
C VAL A 229 -2.72 4.57 0.87
N ILE A 230 -1.73 3.74 0.57
CA ILE A 230 -1.91 2.49 -0.17
C ILE A 230 -1.35 1.31 0.60
N ARG A 231 -2.06 0.17 0.52
CA ARG A 231 -1.65 -1.06 1.20
C ARG A 231 -0.61 -1.86 0.41
N LYS A 232 -0.60 -1.77 -0.92
CA LYS A 232 0.26 -2.56 -1.81
C LYS A 232 1.24 -1.67 -2.56
N ARG A 233 2.55 -1.95 -2.41
CA ARG A 233 3.66 -1.12 -2.88
C ARG A 233 4.37 -1.67 -4.13
N ALA A 234 3.95 -2.81 -4.69
CA ALA A 234 4.53 -3.37 -5.92
C ALA A 234 4.51 -2.34 -7.07
N PRO A 235 5.59 -2.17 -7.87
CA PRO A 235 5.78 -1.04 -8.79
C PRO A 235 4.60 -0.80 -9.75
N MET A 236 4.14 -1.84 -10.44
CA MET A 236 3.04 -1.68 -11.41
C MET A 236 1.69 -1.39 -10.75
N ARG A 237 1.48 -1.84 -9.50
CA ARG A 237 0.28 -1.52 -8.73
C ARG A 237 0.33 -0.11 -8.18
N LEU A 238 1.51 0.35 -7.79
CA LEU A 238 1.73 1.73 -7.38
C LEU A 238 1.40 2.68 -8.54
N ILE A 239 1.92 2.40 -9.74
CA ILE A 239 1.59 3.17 -10.95
C ILE A 239 0.08 3.18 -11.22
N GLN A 240 -0.56 2.02 -11.12
CA GLN A 240 -2.01 1.91 -11.30
C GLN A 240 -2.78 2.70 -10.24
N ALA A 241 -2.37 2.63 -8.97
CA ALA A 241 -2.98 3.38 -7.87
C ALA A 241 -2.80 4.90 -8.06
N ILE A 242 -1.63 5.37 -8.46
CA ILE A 242 -1.37 6.78 -8.80
C ILE A 242 -2.40 7.27 -9.83
N LYS A 243 -2.61 6.49 -10.89
CA LYS A 243 -3.59 6.82 -11.95
C LYS A 243 -5.03 6.79 -11.45
N GLU A 244 -5.43 5.74 -10.73
CA GLU A 244 -6.80 5.55 -10.24
C GLU A 244 -7.18 6.62 -9.21
N GLU A 245 -6.27 6.93 -8.29
CA GLU A 245 -6.46 7.96 -7.27
C GLU A 245 -6.24 9.38 -7.81
N LYS A 246 -5.79 9.52 -9.05
CA LYS A 246 -5.44 10.81 -9.67
C LYS A 246 -4.48 11.61 -8.78
N ALA A 247 -3.48 10.93 -8.22
CA ALA A 247 -2.45 11.57 -7.40
C ALA A 247 -1.65 12.58 -8.24
N ALA A 248 -1.31 13.72 -7.65
CA ALA A 248 -0.48 14.74 -8.28
C ALA A 248 1.00 14.57 -7.92
N ALA A 249 1.26 14.04 -6.72
CA ALA A 249 2.60 13.81 -6.21
C ALA A 249 2.73 12.42 -5.57
N LEU A 250 3.94 11.85 -5.61
CA LEU A 250 4.34 10.66 -4.88
C LEU A 250 5.48 11.01 -3.93
N VAL A 251 5.30 10.71 -2.64
CA VAL A 251 6.35 10.78 -1.62
C VAL A 251 6.99 9.41 -1.49
N THR A 252 8.29 9.33 -1.70
CA THR A 252 8.98 8.05 -1.83
C THR A 252 10.45 8.13 -1.40
N VAL A 253 11.13 6.98 -1.40
CA VAL A 253 12.58 6.87 -1.21
C VAL A 253 13.26 6.45 -2.52
N PRO A 254 14.57 6.70 -2.69
CA PRO A 254 15.29 6.37 -3.93
C PRO A 254 15.12 4.93 -4.40
N GLY A 255 15.18 3.93 -3.51
CA GLY A 255 15.05 2.52 -3.87
C GLY A 255 13.71 2.17 -4.55
N HIS A 256 12.60 2.75 -4.11
CA HIS A 256 11.32 2.58 -4.78
C HIS A 256 11.27 3.27 -6.13
N LEU A 257 11.92 4.44 -6.25
CA LEU A 257 11.99 5.17 -7.51
C LEU A 257 12.79 4.40 -8.56
N GLU A 258 13.87 3.76 -8.17
CA GLU A 258 14.67 2.86 -9.00
C GLU A 258 13.89 1.62 -9.45
N SER A 259 13.13 1.03 -8.55
CA SER A 259 12.26 -0.10 -8.85
C SER A 259 11.15 0.26 -9.85
N LEU A 260 10.56 1.46 -9.74
CA LEU A 260 9.63 2.01 -10.74
C LEU A 260 10.31 2.23 -12.08
N GLN A 261 11.52 2.81 -12.10
CA GLN A 261 12.33 3.02 -13.30
C GLN A 261 12.57 1.72 -14.03
N SER A 262 13.09 0.70 -13.36
CA SER A 262 13.36 -0.62 -13.94
C SER A 262 12.08 -1.25 -14.54
N SER A 263 10.94 -1.11 -13.85
CA SER A 263 9.65 -1.61 -14.34
C SER A 263 9.14 -0.87 -15.58
N ILE A 264 9.52 0.39 -15.77
CA ILE A 264 9.17 1.18 -16.97
C ILE A 264 10.12 0.83 -18.10
N GLN A 265 11.44 0.80 -17.84
CA GLN A 265 12.46 0.48 -18.84
C GLN A 265 12.27 -0.91 -19.45
N SER A 266 11.79 -1.89 -18.68
CA SER A 266 11.46 -3.24 -19.18
C SER A 266 10.32 -3.27 -20.21
N ARG A 267 9.54 -2.18 -20.33
CA ARG A 267 8.32 -2.12 -21.18
C ARG A 267 8.36 -1.06 -22.25
N PHE A 268 9.17 -0.02 -22.05
CA PHE A 268 9.25 1.15 -22.92
C PHE A 268 10.71 1.45 -23.24
N ASP A 269 11.02 1.64 -24.50
CA ASP A 269 12.35 2.07 -24.96
C ASP A 269 12.49 3.59 -24.69
N CYS A 270 12.70 3.93 -23.41
CA CYS A 270 12.80 5.33 -22.98
C CYS A 270 14.14 5.95 -23.37
N ASP A 271 15.21 5.20 -23.24
CA ASP A 271 16.58 5.72 -23.35
C ASP A 271 16.90 6.23 -24.76
N ARG A 272 16.38 5.54 -25.80
CA ARG A 272 16.50 6.02 -27.19
C ARG A 272 15.71 7.31 -27.47
N ARG A 273 14.69 7.60 -26.66
CA ARG A 273 13.81 8.77 -26.85
C ARG A 273 14.27 9.98 -26.05
N MET A 274 15.24 9.80 -25.13
CA MET A 274 15.76 10.89 -24.31
C MET A 274 16.58 11.88 -25.16
N GLY A 275 16.41 13.18 -24.86
CA GLY A 275 17.11 14.27 -25.49
C GLY A 275 17.39 15.39 -24.49
N GLN A 276 18.40 16.20 -24.77
CA GLN A 276 18.73 17.38 -23.98
C GLN A 276 17.79 18.53 -24.37
N ASP A 277 16.71 18.71 -23.63
CA ASP A 277 15.75 19.80 -23.82
C ASP A 277 15.73 20.67 -22.55
N PRO A 278 16.56 21.74 -22.48
CA PRO A 278 16.60 22.60 -21.29
C PRO A 278 15.42 23.58 -21.21
N GLY A 279 15.14 24.04 -19.97
CA GLY A 279 14.15 25.07 -19.71
C GLY A 279 12.69 24.63 -19.74
N ILE A 280 11.75 25.58 -19.58
CA ILE A 280 10.31 25.34 -19.49
C ILE A 280 9.74 24.77 -20.80
N LEU A 281 10.17 25.29 -21.95
CA LEU A 281 9.78 24.73 -23.26
C LEU A 281 10.28 23.31 -23.45
N GLY A 282 11.48 23.03 -22.95
CA GLY A 282 12.04 21.69 -22.91
C GLY A 282 11.21 20.74 -22.05
N PHE A 283 10.70 21.19 -20.89
CA PHE A 283 9.81 20.42 -20.04
C PHE A 283 8.52 20.00 -20.80
N ILE A 284 7.88 20.95 -21.51
CA ILE A 284 6.69 20.65 -22.30
C ILE A 284 6.98 19.66 -23.43
N ARG A 285 8.13 19.82 -24.13
CA ARG A 285 8.54 18.89 -25.19
C ARG A 285 8.80 17.48 -24.64
N ARG A 286 9.46 17.35 -23.50
CA ARG A 286 9.66 16.06 -22.81
C ARG A 286 8.32 15.45 -22.44
N TRP A 287 7.41 16.21 -21.85
CA TRP A 287 6.07 15.73 -21.46
C TRP A 287 5.28 15.22 -22.68
N LEU A 288 5.31 15.92 -23.81
CA LEU A 288 4.67 15.49 -25.05
C LEU A 288 5.33 14.23 -25.66
N ARG A 289 6.65 14.16 -25.63
CA ARG A 289 7.44 13.03 -26.15
C ARG A 289 7.15 11.74 -25.39
N PHE A 290 6.98 11.82 -24.08
CA PHE A 290 6.68 10.71 -23.19
C PHE A 290 5.22 10.65 -22.72
N ARG A 291 4.31 11.16 -23.56
CA ARG A 291 2.87 11.19 -23.26
C ARG A 291 2.28 9.81 -22.95
N ASP A 292 2.81 8.74 -23.52
CA ASP A 292 2.46 7.35 -23.23
C ASP A 292 2.77 6.98 -21.76
N ILE A 293 3.92 7.39 -21.25
CA ILE A 293 4.31 7.20 -19.85
C ILE A 293 3.45 8.06 -18.93
N HIS A 294 3.25 9.35 -19.26
CA HIS A 294 2.36 10.19 -18.48
C HIS A 294 0.91 9.67 -18.44
N ARG A 295 0.42 9.04 -19.51
CA ARG A 295 -0.88 8.35 -19.51
C ARG A 295 -0.90 7.11 -18.62
N LEU A 296 0.23 6.44 -18.45
CA LEU A 296 0.35 5.29 -17.57
C LEU A 296 0.14 5.70 -16.10
N PHE A 297 0.75 6.82 -15.67
CA PHE A 297 0.60 7.38 -14.34
C PHE A 297 -0.70 8.20 -14.15
N GLY A 298 -1.28 8.69 -15.24
CA GLY A 298 -2.37 9.66 -15.22
C GLY A 298 -1.86 11.10 -15.40
N LEU A 299 -2.61 11.90 -16.15
CA LEU A 299 -2.15 13.24 -16.59
C LEU A 299 -1.98 14.28 -15.47
N LYS A 300 -2.51 14.01 -14.26
CA LYS A 300 -2.31 14.86 -13.08
C LYS A 300 -0.99 14.62 -12.35
N PHE A 301 -0.37 13.46 -12.56
CA PHE A 301 0.85 13.09 -11.86
C PHE A 301 2.05 13.84 -12.43
N ALA A 302 2.69 14.65 -11.61
CA ALA A 302 3.76 15.53 -12.07
C ALA A 302 4.99 15.54 -11.14
N VAL A 303 4.83 15.25 -9.84
CA VAL A 303 5.85 15.52 -8.82
C VAL A 303 6.26 14.24 -8.10
N LEU A 304 7.58 14.07 -7.95
CA LEU A 304 8.21 13.03 -7.15
C LEU A 304 8.95 13.72 -6.00
N VAL A 305 8.50 13.50 -4.76
CA VAL A 305 9.18 13.98 -3.54
C VAL A 305 10.00 12.85 -2.98
N VAL A 306 11.32 13.03 -2.97
CA VAL A 306 12.28 11.98 -2.65
C VAL A 306 13.16 12.40 -1.47
N GLY A 307 13.24 11.53 -0.46
CA GLY A 307 14.06 11.78 0.72
C GLY A 307 14.46 10.49 1.43
N GLY A 308 15.10 10.64 2.60
CA GLY A 308 15.49 9.50 3.44
C GLY A 308 16.76 8.79 3.01
N ALA A 309 17.22 8.93 1.77
CA ALA A 309 18.49 8.42 1.25
C ALA A 309 18.98 9.28 0.09
N GLN A 310 20.25 9.12 -0.29
CA GLN A 310 20.82 9.81 -1.45
C GLN A 310 20.18 9.30 -2.74
N LEU A 311 19.65 10.20 -3.55
CA LEU A 311 19.20 9.91 -4.91
C LEU A 311 20.39 9.95 -5.87
N ARG A 312 20.59 8.89 -6.64
CA ARG A 312 21.67 8.84 -7.66
C ARG A 312 21.40 9.86 -8.77
N PRO A 313 22.41 10.64 -9.20
CA PRO A 313 22.24 11.63 -10.26
C PRO A 313 21.68 11.04 -11.57
N ALA A 314 22.06 9.79 -11.91
CA ALA A 314 21.54 9.11 -13.08
C ALA A 314 20.03 8.85 -13.01
N VAL A 315 19.52 8.49 -11.82
CA VAL A 315 18.07 8.27 -11.58
C VAL A 315 17.32 9.60 -11.65
N GLU A 316 17.86 10.65 -11.02
CA GLU A 316 17.32 12.01 -11.08
C GLU A 316 17.20 12.49 -12.53
N THR A 317 18.30 12.37 -13.30
CA THR A 317 18.37 12.76 -14.70
C THR A 317 17.37 11.99 -15.56
N TRP A 318 17.23 10.69 -15.33
CA TRP A 318 16.30 9.84 -16.07
C TRP A 318 14.84 10.26 -15.87
N TRP A 319 14.41 10.42 -14.62
CA TRP A 319 13.03 10.85 -14.31
C TRP A 319 12.76 12.27 -14.78
N SER A 320 13.69 13.19 -14.60
CA SER A 320 13.59 14.55 -15.12
C SER A 320 13.54 14.57 -16.65
N GLY A 321 14.28 13.65 -17.31
CA GLY A 321 14.26 13.45 -18.75
C GLY A 321 12.92 12.98 -19.30
N LEU A 322 12.11 12.29 -18.50
CA LEU A 322 10.73 11.95 -18.83
C LEU A 322 9.75 13.13 -18.66
N GLY A 323 10.16 14.23 -18.03
CA GLY A 323 9.32 15.39 -17.77
C GLY A 323 8.57 15.31 -16.42
N PHE A 324 9.10 14.57 -15.43
CA PHE A 324 8.64 14.66 -14.04
C PHE A 324 9.46 15.65 -13.24
N VAL A 325 8.83 16.32 -12.29
CA VAL A 325 9.47 17.24 -11.35
C VAL A 325 9.99 16.45 -10.17
N ILE A 326 11.29 16.55 -9.88
CA ILE A 326 11.89 15.89 -8.71
C ILE A 326 12.17 16.94 -7.63
N VAL A 327 11.58 16.72 -6.46
CA VAL A 327 11.86 17.47 -5.24
C VAL A 327 12.63 16.55 -4.31
N GLN A 328 13.91 16.82 -4.14
CA GLN A 328 14.77 16.08 -3.24
C GLN A 328 15.00 16.88 -1.95
N GLY A 329 14.82 16.22 -0.80
CA GLY A 329 15.11 16.78 0.51
C GLY A 329 16.19 16.01 1.26
N TYR A 330 17.02 16.75 2.00
CA TYR A 330 17.95 16.21 2.99
C TYR A 330 17.41 16.46 4.37
N GLY A 331 17.55 15.45 5.21
CA GLY A 331 17.17 15.59 6.59
C GLY A 331 17.37 14.32 7.41
N LEU A 332 17.07 14.44 8.68
CA LEU A 332 17.26 13.38 9.68
C LEU A 332 16.18 13.52 10.75
N THR A 333 15.90 12.43 11.44
CA THR A 333 14.87 12.41 12.50
C THR A 333 15.18 13.45 13.56
N GLU A 334 16.45 13.60 13.91
CA GLU A 334 16.97 14.55 14.91
C GLU A 334 16.74 16.02 14.52
N ALA A 335 16.36 16.31 13.26
CA ALA A 335 16.08 17.69 12.78
C ALA A 335 14.65 17.90 12.25
N SER A 336 13.70 17.06 12.59
CA SER A 336 12.21 17.17 12.55
C SER A 336 11.54 17.50 11.20
N PRO A 337 11.77 16.84 10.07
CA PRO A 337 12.95 16.10 9.65
C PRO A 337 13.79 16.81 8.59
N VAL A 338 13.32 17.90 7.92
CA VAL A 338 13.93 18.46 6.70
C VAL A 338 14.88 19.61 7.02
N VAL A 339 16.10 19.51 6.51
CA VAL A 339 17.17 20.52 6.69
C VAL A 339 17.40 21.31 5.41
N ALA A 340 17.44 20.64 4.27
CA ALA A 340 17.65 21.28 2.98
C ALA A 340 16.75 20.66 1.91
N MET A 341 16.43 21.43 0.88
CA MET A 341 15.57 21.00 -0.23
C MET A 341 16.02 21.64 -1.54
N ASN A 342 16.01 20.87 -2.63
CA ASN A 342 16.34 21.41 -3.96
C ASN A 342 15.15 22.21 -4.55
N SER A 343 15.49 23.18 -5.40
CA SER A 343 14.49 23.90 -6.16
C SER A 343 14.09 23.13 -7.42
N PRO A 344 12.81 22.83 -7.64
CA PRO A 344 12.38 22.09 -8.82
C PRO A 344 12.61 22.85 -10.14
N TRP A 345 12.82 24.18 -10.08
CA TRP A 345 13.01 25.02 -11.26
C TRP A 345 14.49 25.30 -11.61
N LYS A 346 15.35 25.10 -10.67
CA LYS A 346 16.81 25.23 -10.83
C LYS A 346 17.49 24.01 -10.23
N PRO A 347 17.18 22.79 -10.71
CA PRO A 347 17.80 21.60 -10.17
C PRO A 347 19.29 21.63 -10.49
N LYS A 348 20.12 21.46 -9.46
CA LYS A 348 21.55 21.25 -9.60
C LYS A 348 21.82 19.79 -9.31
N SER A 349 22.17 19.04 -10.35
CA SER A 349 22.33 17.59 -10.26
C SER A 349 23.26 17.17 -9.13
N GLY A 350 22.82 16.19 -8.32
CA GLY A 350 23.54 15.69 -7.16
C GLY A 350 23.53 16.62 -5.94
N SER A 351 22.92 17.82 -6.02
CA SER A 351 22.74 18.72 -4.89
C SER A 351 21.50 18.37 -4.09
N LEU A 352 21.55 18.57 -2.76
CA LEU A 352 20.42 18.51 -1.84
C LEU A 352 19.66 19.85 -1.76
N GLY A 353 20.10 20.86 -2.50
CA GLY A 353 19.53 22.20 -2.54
C GLY A 353 19.99 23.10 -1.41
N HIS A 354 19.16 24.11 -1.12
CA HIS A 354 19.46 25.11 -0.12
C HIS A 354 18.93 24.71 1.25
N VAL A 355 19.61 25.21 2.31
CA VAL A 355 19.16 25.09 3.69
C VAL A 355 17.84 25.84 3.86
N LEU A 356 16.87 25.21 4.53
CA LEU A 356 15.57 25.81 4.79
C LEU A 356 15.69 27.03 5.72
N LYS A 357 14.82 28.01 5.53
CA LYS A 357 14.80 29.23 6.33
C LYS A 357 14.59 28.94 7.82
N GLY A 358 15.32 29.66 8.68
CA GLY A 358 15.25 29.46 10.13
C GLY A 358 16.17 28.39 10.69
N GLN A 359 16.93 27.71 9.83
CA GLN A 359 17.96 26.73 10.17
C GLN A 359 19.32 27.21 9.72
N GLN A 360 20.36 26.71 10.37
CA GLN A 360 21.74 26.98 10.00
C GLN A 360 22.48 25.66 9.78
N VAL A 361 23.33 25.65 8.75
CA VAL A 361 24.20 24.52 8.44
C VAL A 361 25.61 25.02 8.27
N ARG A 362 26.58 24.33 8.87
CA ARG A 362 28.01 24.54 8.62
C ARG A 362 28.72 23.21 8.41
N ILE A 363 29.84 23.26 7.73
CA ILE A 363 30.72 22.11 7.56
C ILE A 363 31.87 22.23 8.57
N ALA A 364 32.01 21.23 9.41
CA ALA A 364 33.11 21.16 10.38
C ALA A 364 34.46 20.91 9.70
N SER A 365 35.57 21.09 10.40
CA SER A 365 36.93 20.86 9.88
C SER A 365 37.18 19.43 9.37
N ASP A 366 36.42 18.47 9.91
CA ASP A 366 36.45 17.06 9.50
C ASP A 366 35.43 16.71 8.39
N GLY A 367 34.81 17.74 7.79
CA GLY A 367 33.82 17.60 6.72
C GLY A 367 32.42 17.23 7.17
N GLU A 368 32.15 17.12 8.50
CA GLU A 368 30.84 16.76 9.02
C GLU A 368 29.83 17.90 8.87
N ILE A 369 28.65 17.58 8.42
CA ILE A 369 27.50 18.51 8.38
C ILE A 369 27.01 18.72 9.81
N LEU A 370 27.01 19.99 10.23
CA LEU A 370 26.45 20.42 11.51
C LEU A 370 25.20 21.22 11.29
N VAL A 371 24.16 20.96 12.09
CA VAL A 371 22.85 21.63 11.98
C VAL A 371 22.51 22.33 13.28
N GLN A 372 21.99 23.56 13.18
CA GLN A 372 21.48 24.34 14.30
C GLN A 372 20.12 24.93 13.92
N GLY A 373 19.19 24.96 14.88
CA GLY A 373 17.88 25.58 14.68
C GLY A 373 16.83 25.08 15.68
N PRO A 374 15.68 25.74 15.74
CA PRO A 374 14.58 25.33 16.62
C PRO A 374 13.96 23.98 16.24
N ASN A 375 14.24 23.49 15.04
CA ASN A 375 13.83 22.15 14.54
C ASN A 375 14.69 21.00 15.08
N VAL A 376 15.80 21.28 15.79
CA VAL A 376 16.68 20.25 16.33
C VAL A 376 16.08 19.67 17.60
N ALA A 377 15.80 18.36 17.58
CA ALA A 377 15.20 17.61 18.67
C ALA A 377 16.24 17.08 19.67
N ARG A 378 15.80 16.68 20.86
CA ARG A 378 16.65 16.13 21.92
C ARG A 378 16.64 14.60 21.90
N PHE A 379 17.73 14.00 22.42
CA PHE A 379 17.74 12.57 22.68
C PHE A 379 16.97 12.24 23.96
N PHE A 380 16.13 11.21 23.91
CA PHE A 380 15.24 10.84 25.02
C PHE A 380 16.00 10.29 26.24
N ASP A 381 17.04 9.47 26.01
CA ASP A 381 17.76 8.75 27.06
C ASP A 381 19.01 9.49 27.59
N SER A 382 19.35 10.64 27.06
CA SER A 382 20.55 11.36 27.48
C SER A 382 20.31 12.15 28.76
N GLN A 383 20.50 11.51 29.92
CA GLN A 383 20.73 12.22 31.19
C GLN A 383 22.10 12.95 31.25
N SER A 384 22.92 12.71 30.24
CA SER A 384 24.23 13.29 30.06
C SER A 384 24.45 13.67 28.60
N ASP A 385 23.88 14.80 28.20
CA ASP A 385 24.49 15.60 27.14
C ASP A 385 25.47 16.58 27.83
N PRO A 386 26.75 16.20 28.03
CA PRO A 386 27.70 17.04 28.78
C PRO A 386 28.14 18.26 28.02
N GLU A 387 27.85 18.30 26.74
CA GLU A 387 28.03 19.46 25.88
C GLU A 387 26.70 19.76 25.21
N HIS A 388 25.95 20.75 25.70
CA HIS A 388 25.04 21.52 24.88
C HIS A 388 25.87 22.18 23.76
N SER A 389 26.35 21.40 22.80
CA SER A 389 26.88 21.97 21.59
C SER A 389 25.67 22.59 20.89
N GLU A 390 25.69 23.91 20.67
CA GLU A 390 24.67 24.62 19.90
C GLU A 390 24.38 23.93 18.54
N TRP A 391 25.23 22.99 18.13
CA TRP A 391 25.24 22.34 16.82
C TRP A 391 25.04 20.83 16.93
N LEU A 392 24.00 20.34 16.28
CA LEU A 392 23.78 18.89 16.10
C LEU A 392 24.82 18.32 15.14
N ARG A 393 25.59 17.35 15.61
CA ARG A 393 26.50 16.56 14.78
C ARG A 393 25.70 15.45 14.07
N THR A 394 25.55 15.59 12.75
CA THR A 394 24.67 14.68 11.96
C THR A 394 25.28 13.31 11.70
N GLY A 395 26.60 13.19 11.80
CA GLY A 395 27.33 12.02 11.35
C GLY A 395 27.37 11.87 9.81
N ASP A 396 26.93 12.88 9.08
CA ASP A 396 26.98 12.96 7.61
C ASP A 396 28.11 13.88 7.19
N ILE A 397 28.85 13.50 6.16
CA ILE A 397 29.88 14.30 5.52
C ILE A 397 29.28 15.02 4.33
N GLY A 398 29.62 16.28 4.15
CA GLY A 398 29.10 17.08 3.05
C GLY A 398 29.97 18.29 2.72
N ARG A 399 29.52 19.05 1.73
CA ARG A 399 30.08 20.34 1.36
C ARG A 399 28.98 21.31 0.93
N ILE A 400 29.26 22.59 1.03
CA ILE A 400 28.41 23.66 0.52
C ILE A 400 29.20 24.36 -0.61
N ASP A 401 28.55 24.60 -1.75
CA ASP A 401 29.17 25.33 -2.85
C ASP A 401 29.01 26.86 -2.68
N GLU A 402 29.64 27.62 -3.59
CA GLU A 402 29.61 29.08 -3.58
C GLU A 402 28.19 29.67 -3.72
N GLU A 403 27.26 28.90 -4.30
CA GLU A 403 25.86 29.30 -4.45
C GLU A 403 25.00 28.90 -3.23
N GLY A 404 25.59 28.26 -2.21
CA GLY A 404 24.88 27.82 -0.98
C GLY A 404 24.16 26.47 -1.12
N ASN A 405 24.42 25.69 -2.17
CA ASN A 405 23.84 24.37 -2.29
C ASN A 405 24.60 23.36 -1.44
N LEU A 406 23.86 22.56 -0.67
CA LEU A 406 24.39 21.48 0.15
C LEU A 406 24.56 20.20 -0.70
N TYR A 407 25.68 19.53 -0.53
CA TYR A 407 25.98 18.23 -1.13
C TYR A 407 26.27 17.22 -0.02
N TYR A 408 25.69 16.04 -0.14
CA TYR A 408 26.01 14.89 0.71
C TYR A 408 27.11 14.06 0.04
N LEU A 409 28.11 13.67 0.80
CA LEU A 409 29.24 12.87 0.34
C LEU A 409 29.26 11.46 0.93
N GLY A 410 28.66 11.27 2.11
CA GLY A 410 28.60 9.96 2.76
C GLY A 410 28.41 10.03 4.26
N ARG A 411 28.34 8.86 4.91
CA ARG A 411 28.32 8.75 6.37
C ARG A 411 29.74 8.79 6.92
N LYS A 412 30.00 9.61 7.90
CA LYS A 412 31.33 9.74 8.57
C LYS A 412 31.90 8.38 9.01
N LYS A 413 31.08 7.54 9.61
CA LYS A 413 31.46 6.20 10.10
C LYS A 413 31.68 5.17 8.98
N ASP A 414 31.21 5.43 7.78
CA ASP A 414 31.35 4.55 6.62
C ASP A 414 32.53 4.98 5.73
N VAL A 415 33.12 6.15 6.00
CA VAL A 415 34.32 6.63 5.31
C VAL A 415 35.46 5.64 5.50
N ILE A 416 36.06 5.25 4.39
CA ILE A 416 37.22 4.36 4.38
C ILE A 416 38.48 5.22 4.44
N VAL A 417 39.16 5.20 5.57
CA VAL A 417 40.46 5.87 5.71
C VAL A 417 41.51 4.91 5.21
N THR A 418 42.13 5.24 4.08
CA THR A 418 43.20 4.43 3.47
C THR A 418 44.44 4.45 4.33
N ARG A 419 45.39 3.56 4.02
CA ARG A 419 46.70 3.53 4.67
C ARG A 419 47.46 4.87 4.59
N GLU A 420 47.20 5.61 3.52
CA GLU A 420 47.86 6.92 3.24
C GLU A 420 47.11 8.06 3.98
N GLY A 421 46.11 7.77 4.81
CA GLY A 421 45.33 8.76 5.55
C GLY A 421 44.32 9.51 4.68
N GLN A 422 44.07 9.05 3.46
CA GLN A 422 43.10 9.67 2.56
C GLN A 422 41.70 9.08 2.79
N ASN A 423 40.68 9.93 2.74
CA ASN A 423 39.29 9.58 2.89
C ASN A 423 38.72 9.11 1.56
N VAL A 424 38.16 7.90 1.55
CA VAL A 424 37.37 7.37 0.44
C VAL A 424 35.91 7.24 0.85
N TYR A 425 35.02 7.87 0.11
CA TYR A 425 33.58 7.78 0.33
C TYR A 425 33.05 6.60 -0.48
N PRO A 426 32.48 5.56 0.17
CA PRO A 426 31.99 4.37 -0.52
C PRO A 426 31.03 4.65 -1.66
N GLU A 427 30.16 5.65 -1.48
CA GLU A 427 29.14 6.03 -2.46
C GLU A 427 29.76 6.49 -3.79
N ASP A 428 30.88 7.19 -3.77
CA ASP A 428 31.55 7.66 -4.99
C ASP A 428 32.02 6.48 -5.84
N VAL A 429 32.64 5.49 -5.18
CA VAL A 429 33.13 4.28 -5.85
C VAL A 429 31.94 3.42 -6.32
N GLU A 430 30.91 3.26 -5.49
CA GLU A 430 29.68 2.52 -5.82
C GLU A 430 28.96 3.13 -7.02
N ASN A 431 28.92 4.45 -7.15
CA ASN A 431 28.30 5.14 -8.28
C ASN A 431 28.97 4.76 -9.60
N VAL A 432 30.30 4.74 -9.62
CA VAL A 432 31.08 4.32 -10.82
C VAL A 432 30.81 2.86 -11.16
N LEU A 433 30.75 1.98 -10.14
CA LEU A 433 30.50 0.55 -10.34
C LEU A 433 29.10 0.25 -10.87
N ARG A 434 28.07 0.96 -10.37
CA ARG A 434 26.70 0.77 -10.80
C ARG A 434 26.40 1.26 -12.21
N GLU A 435 27.29 2.09 -12.81
CA GLU A 435 27.19 2.47 -14.22
C GLU A 435 27.61 1.33 -15.17
N LEU A 436 28.28 0.31 -14.66
CA LEU A 436 28.72 -0.81 -15.48
C LEU A 436 27.58 -1.81 -15.69
N PRO A 437 27.27 -2.18 -16.97
CA PRO A 437 26.06 -2.95 -17.31
C PRO A 437 25.99 -4.34 -16.67
N GLN A 438 27.14 -4.90 -16.28
CA GLN A 438 27.25 -6.23 -15.69
C GLN A 438 26.88 -6.25 -14.21
N VAL A 439 26.94 -5.10 -13.52
CA VAL A 439 26.71 -4.97 -12.09
C VAL A 439 25.20 -4.81 -11.84
N THR A 440 24.61 -5.70 -11.04
CA THR A 440 23.24 -5.53 -10.55
C THR A 440 23.20 -4.59 -9.36
N ASP A 441 24.09 -4.84 -8.39
CA ASP A 441 24.31 -3.98 -7.24
C ASP A 441 25.71 -4.17 -6.68
N CYS A 442 26.18 -3.21 -5.87
CA CYS A 442 27.47 -3.28 -5.23
C CYS A 442 27.48 -2.56 -3.89
N ALA A 443 28.37 -2.98 -3.02
CA ALA A 443 28.70 -2.31 -1.76
C ALA A 443 30.22 -2.16 -1.67
N VAL A 444 30.67 -0.99 -1.19
CA VAL A 444 32.09 -0.71 -0.99
C VAL A 444 32.35 -0.57 0.51
N VAL A 445 33.37 -1.30 1.00
CA VAL A 445 33.73 -1.34 2.42
C VAL A 445 35.24 -1.27 2.59
N GLY A 446 35.69 -0.80 3.74
CA GLY A 446 37.08 -0.89 4.12
C GLY A 446 37.42 -2.30 4.59
N ARG A 447 38.38 -2.96 3.94
CA ARG A 447 38.91 -4.25 4.38
C ARG A 447 40.29 -4.08 5.02
N GLN A 448 40.38 -4.51 6.27
CA GLN A 448 41.66 -4.54 6.97
C GLN A 448 42.54 -5.64 6.39
N THR A 449 43.78 -5.27 6.05
CA THR A 449 44.83 -6.16 5.61
C THR A 449 46.01 -6.02 6.54
N GLN A 450 46.97 -6.92 6.48
CA GLN A 450 48.24 -6.78 7.23
C GLN A 450 48.99 -5.48 6.91
N ARG A 451 48.65 -4.87 5.76
CA ARG A 451 49.29 -3.65 5.24
C ARG A 451 48.43 -2.38 5.39
N GLY A 452 47.31 -2.45 6.15
CA GLY A 452 46.40 -1.32 6.34
C GLY A 452 45.04 -1.53 5.67
N THR A 453 44.19 -0.50 5.72
CA THR A 453 42.84 -0.55 5.15
C THR A 453 42.88 -0.32 3.64
N VAL A 454 42.23 -1.19 2.89
CA VAL A 454 42.08 -1.08 1.43
C VAL A 454 40.61 -0.98 1.06
N VAL A 455 40.34 -0.33 -0.09
CA VAL A 455 39.05 -0.26 -0.69
C VAL A 455 38.64 -1.64 -1.23
N HIS A 456 37.58 -2.21 -0.70
CA HIS A 456 37.05 -3.52 -1.07
C HIS A 456 35.65 -3.39 -1.66
N ALA A 457 35.46 -3.89 -2.89
CA ALA A 457 34.18 -3.91 -3.55
C ALA A 457 33.51 -5.28 -3.42
N VAL A 458 32.23 -5.28 -3.09
CA VAL A 458 31.37 -6.48 -3.02
C VAL A 458 30.34 -6.36 -4.13
N PHE A 459 30.20 -7.40 -4.96
CA PHE A 459 29.38 -7.36 -6.16
C PHE A 459 28.20 -8.32 -6.11
N ILE A 460 27.08 -7.88 -6.71
CA ILE A 460 26.00 -8.74 -7.20
C ILE A 460 25.93 -8.54 -8.71
N PHE A 461 26.14 -9.60 -9.48
CA PHE A 461 26.17 -9.55 -10.95
C PHE A 461 24.85 -10.00 -11.56
N LYS A 462 24.56 -9.51 -12.77
CA LYS A 462 23.41 -9.96 -13.58
C LYS A 462 23.62 -11.38 -14.10
N ASP A 463 24.86 -11.71 -14.43
CA ASP A 463 25.25 -12.99 -15.02
C ASP A 463 26.35 -13.64 -14.18
N SER A 464 26.20 -14.93 -13.97
CA SER A 464 27.16 -15.76 -13.27
C SER A 464 28.52 -15.90 -13.95
N GLN A 465 28.62 -15.58 -15.22
CA GLN A 465 29.84 -15.65 -16.01
C GLN A 465 30.70 -14.39 -15.88
N THR A 466 30.14 -13.31 -15.30
CA THR A 466 30.88 -12.05 -15.14
C THR A 466 32.02 -12.22 -14.15
N ARG A 467 33.22 -11.89 -14.58
CA ARG A 467 34.40 -11.90 -13.73
C ARG A 467 34.53 -10.54 -13.01
N PRO A 468 34.66 -10.53 -11.67
CA PRO A 468 34.84 -9.29 -10.93
C PRO A 468 36.06 -8.49 -11.39
N GLU A 469 37.15 -9.17 -11.82
CA GLU A 469 38.37 -8.59 -12.28
C GLU A 469 38.15 -7.65 -13.48
N ASP A 470 37.34 -8.09 -14.45
CA ASP A 470 37.01 -7.32 -15.66
C ASP A 470 36.21 -6.04 -15.30
N VAL A 471 35.34 -6.13 -14.30
CA VAL A 471 34.56 -4.99 -13.81
C VAL A 471 35.47 -3.98 -13.09
N VAL A 472 36.35 -4.45 -12.21
CA VAL A 472 37.32 -3.61 -11.49
C VAL A 472 38.31 -2.96 -12.45
N GLN A 473 38.77 -3.68 -13.47
CA GLN A 473 39.67 -3.16 -14.47
C GLN A 473 39.04 -1.99 -15.27
N ARG A 474 37.73 -2.04 -15.52
CA ARG A 474 37.00 -0.96 -16.20
C ARG A 474 36.65 0.20 -15.27
N ALA A 475 36.41 -0.07 -13.97
CA ALA A 475 36.07 0.94 -13.00
C ALA A 475 37.27 1.78 -12.55
N ASN A 476 38.41 1.14 -12.26
CA ASN A 476 39.57 1.79 -11.66
C ASN A 476 40.14 2.97 -12.45
N PRO A 477 40.17 2.99 -13.80
CA PRO A 477 40.60 4.17 -14.57
C PRO A 477 39.69 5.40 -14.39
N ARG A 478 38.47 5.21 -13.94
CA ARG A 478 37.45 6.27 -13.71
C ARG A 478 37.47 6.79 -12.27
N LEU A 479 38.28 6.16 -11.41
CA LEU A 479 38.42 6.46 -9.98
C LEU A 479 39.73 7.17 -9.71
N GLU A 480 39.72 8.11 -8.76
CA GLU A 480 40.96 8.72 -8.24
C GLU A 480 41.86 7.64 -7.63
N THR A 481 43.16 7.92 -7.62
CA THR A 481 44.17 6.92 -7.21
C THR A 481 43.90 6.30 -5.83
N HIS A 482 43.44 7.10 -4.88
CA HIS A 482 43.13 6.65 -3.52
C HIS A 482 41.78 5.89 -3.42
N GLN A 483 40.89 6.09 -4.38
CA GLN A 483 39.56 5.42 -4.43
C GLN A 483 39.63 4.06 -5.15
N ARG A 484 40.75 3.73 -5.81
CA ARG A 484 40.87 2.50 -6.59
C ARG A 484 40.61 1.26 -5.77
N ILE A 485 39.83 0.38 -6.35
CA ILE A 485 39.44 -0.89 -5.76
C ILE A 485 40.66 -1.81 -5.79
N ARG A 486 41.07 -2.27 -4.62
CA ARG A 486 42.25 -3.12 -4.45
C ARG A 486 41.92 -4.56 -4.08
N SER A 487 40.68 -4.79 -3.67
CA SER A 487 40.18 -6.16 -3.40
C SER A 487 38.67 -6.22 -3.68
N TRP A 488 38.17 -7.40 -3.94
CA TRP A 488 36.75 -7.61 -4.27
C TRP A 488 36.27 -8.99 -3.86
N SER A 489 34.97 -9.14 -3.77
CA SER A 489 34.26 -10.41 -3.55
C SER A 489 32.89 -10.36 -4.23
N VAL A 490 32.29 -11.53 -4.43
CA VAL A 490 30.91 -11.67 -4.89
C VAL A 490 30.04 -11.95 -3.69
N TRP A 491 28.94 -11.23 -3.58
CA TRP A 491 27.96 -11.47 -2.54
C TRP A 491 27.18 -12.75 -2.83
N PRO A 492 27.04 -13.68 -1.86
CA PRO A 492 26.46 -14.99 -2.13
C PRO A 492 24.93 -14.98 -2.31
N GLN A 493 24.26 -13.88 -1.95
CA GLN A 493 22.82 -13.74 -2.01
C GLN A 493 22.40 -12.78 -3.12
N SER A 494 21.12 -12.80 -3.49
CA SER A 494 20.57 -11.94 -4.55
C SER A 494 20.47 -10.46 -4.16
N ASP A 495 20.48 -10.12 -2.86
CA ASP A 495 20.46 -8.76 -2.36
C ASP A 495 21.36 -8.58 -1.14
N PHE A 496 21.80 -7.33 -0.89
CA PHE A 496 22.48 -6.95 0.33
C PHE A 496 21.54 -6.81 1.51
N PRO A 497 22.02 -7.00 2.77
CA PRO A 497 21.24 -6.66 3.95
C PRO A 497 20.92 -5.16 3.95
N ARG A 498 19.64 -4.82 4.04
CA ARG A 498 19.15 -3.44 3.97
C ARG A 498 18.35 -3.05 5.20
N THR A 499 18.26 -1.75 5.43
CA THR A 499 17.34 -1.21 6.44
C THR A 499 15.90 -1.31 5.90
N PRO A 500 14.95 -1.88 6.65
CA PRO A 500 13.57 -2.09 6.15
C PRO A 500 12.87 -0.81 5.70
N SER A 501 13.09 0.30 6.39
CA SER A 501 12.40 1.57 6.16
C SER A 501 12.97 2.41 5.01
N THR A 502 14.30 2.41 4.82
CA THR A 502 14.99 3.27 3.85
C THR A 502 15.64 2.52 2.69
N GLY A 503 15.70 1.18 2.76
CA GLY A 503 16.39 0.36 1.77
C GLY A 503 17.91 0.53 1.71
N LYS A 504 18.51 1.23 2.69
CA LYS A 504 19.97 1.47 2.74
C LYS A 504 20.71 0.17 3.03
N ILE A 505 21.83 -0.04 2.32
CA ILE A 505 22.73 -1.17 2.57
C ILE A 505 23.33 -1.03 3.98
N LYS A 506 23.23 -2.09 4.77
CA LYS A 506 23.87 -2.18 6.09
C LYS A 506 25.34 -2.54 5.92
N ARG A 507 26.17 -1.56 5.55
CA ARG A 507 27.59 -1.77 5.23
C ARG A 507 28.38 -2.48 6.31
N ARG A 508 28.04 -2.30 7.60
CA ARG A 508 28.67 -3.03 8.70
C ARG A 508 28.42 -4.52 8.64
N GLU A 509 27.21 -4.96 8.27
CA GLU A 509 26.89 -6.38 8.10
C GLU A 509 27.64 -6.95 6.89
N VAL A 510 27.72 -6.19 5.79
CA VAL A 510 28.53 -6.55 4.62
C VAL A 510 30.01 -6.65 4.99
N ALA A 511 30.58 -5.65 5.67
CA ALA A 511 31.96 -5.65 6.11
C ALA A 511 32.27 -6.82 7.04
N LYS A 512 31.38 -7.14 7.99
CA LYS A 512 31.50 -8.29 8.88
C LYS A 512 31.48 -9.61 8.10
N ALA A 513 30.58 -9.75 7.14
CA ALA A 513 30.51 -10.94 6.29
C ALA A 513 31.79 -11.11 5.45
N VAL A 514 32.30 -10.01 4.87
CA VAL A 514 33.57 -10.01 4.13
C VAL A 514 34.76 -10.39 5.02
N SER A 515 34.79 -9.94 6.27
CA SER A 515 35.87 -10.26 7.21
C SER A 515 35.84 -11.72 7.68
N THR A 516 34.68 -12.36 7.67
CA THR A 516 34.49 -13.77 8.07
C THR A 516 34.66 -14.77 6.93
N GLN A 517 34.56 -14.32 5.68
CA GLN A 517 34.74 -15.21 4.51
C GLN A 517 36.18 -15.66 4.31
N LYS A 518 36.48 -16.86 4.79
CA LYS A 518 37.61 -17.65 4.31
C LYS A 518 37.19 -18.40 3.05
N ARG A 519 37.61 -17.93 1.87
CA ARG A 519 37.40 -18.48 0.51
C ARG A 519 36.00 -18.38 -0.07
N PRO A 520 35.89 -18.15 -1.39
CA PRO A 520 34.61 -18.26 -2.10
C PRO A 520 34.12 -19.72 -2.03
N GLN A 521 32.96 -19.92 -1.41
CA GLN A 521 32.23 -21.18 -1.52
C GLN A 521 31.59 -21.28 -2.91
N PRO A 522 31.45 -22.48 -3.48
CA PRO A 522 30.78 -22.67 -4.75
C PRO A 522 29.31 -22.21 -4.62
N ARG A 523 28.82 -21.59 -5.69
CA ARG A 523 27.45 -21.05 -5.77
C ARG A 523 26.43 -22.14 -5.50
N ALA A 524 25.55 -21.91 -4.56
CA ALA A 524 24.26 -22.58 -4.51
C ALA A 524 23.47 -22.21 -5.76
N ASP A 525 22.77 -23.18 -6.32
CA ASP A 525 21.94 -23.02 -7.51
C ASP A 525 20.82 -21.99 -7.26
N GLN A 526 21.04 -20.75 -7.70
CA GLN A 526 20.10 -19.64 -7.53
C GLN A 526 18.88 -19.75 -8.46
N SER A 527 18.85 -20.73 -9.36
CA SER A 527 17.70 -21.03 -10.20
C SER A 527 16.62 -21.82 -9.45
N SER A 528 16.86 -22.25 -8.23
CA SER A 528 15.88 -22.97 -7.42
C SER A 528 15.08 -22.04 -6.51
N VAL A 529 13.79 -22.34 -6.33
CA VAL A 529 12.91 -21.61 -5.38
C VAL A 529 13.53 -21.53 -3.99
N ARG A 530 14.16 -22.61 -3.55
CA ARG A 530 14.84 -22.69 -2.26
C ARG A 530 16.03 -21.74 -2.20
N GLY A 531 16.79 -21.61 -3.28
CA GLY A 531 17.88 -20.64 -3.38
C GLY A 531 17.40 -19.19 -3.28
N ILE A 532 16.27 -18.89 -3.90
CA ILE A 532 15.64 -17.56 -3.81
C ILE A 532 15.16 -17.30 -2.39
N VAL A 533 14.44 -18.25 -1.78
CA VAL A 533 13.97 -18.15 -0.38
C VAL A 533 15.15 -17.97 0.58
N ALA A 534 16.22 -18.74 0.39
CA ALA A 534 17.44 -18.62 1.19
C ALA A 534 18.03 -17.20 1.12
N GLY A 535 18.01 -16.61 -0.08
CA GLY A 535 18.40 -15.21 -0.28
C GLY A 535 17.54 -14.21 0.50
N PHE A 536 16.21 -14.39 0.48
CA PHE A 536 15.28 -13.55 1.24
C PHE A 536 15.41 -13.74 2.75
N ALA A 537 15.61 -14.99 3.19
CA ALA A 537 15.77 -15.33 4.59
C ALA A 537 17.18 -15.08 5.14
N SER A 538 18.12 -14.66 4.31
CA SER A 538 19.54 -14.51 4.68
C SER A 538 20.14 -15.78 5.29
N ARG A 539 19.80 -16.96 4.74
CA ARG A 539 20.28 -18.28 5.18
C ARG A 539 20.97 -19.01 4.04
N GLU A 540 21.81 -19.98 4.39
CA GLU A 540 22.38 -20.91 3.41
C GLU A 540 21.31 -21.87 2.89
N VAL A 541 21.32 -22.16 1.59
CA VAL A 541 20.31 -23.05 0.93
C VAL A 541 20.22 -24.41 1.59
N GLU A 542 21.38 -24.97 1.97
CA GLU A 542 21.51 -26.27 2.62
C GLU A 542 20.92 -26.28 4.04
N SER A 543 20.75 -25.11 4.67
CA SER A 543 20.14 -25.00 6.00
C SER A 543 18.60 -25.00 5.97
N LEU A 544 17.98 -24.96 4.78
CA LEU A 544 16.53 -24.97 4.64
C LEU A 544 16.02 -26.38 4.42
N SER A 545 15.24 -26.89 5.37
CA SER A 545 14.66 -28.24 5.31
C SER A 545 13.42 -28.33 4.42
N GLY A 546 12.86 -27.17 4.05
CA GLY A 546 11.59 -27.06 3.31
C GLY A 546 10.35 -26.98 4.21
N GLN A 547 10.46 -27.31 5.48
CA GLN A 547 9.34 -27.26 6.44
C GLN A 547 9.25 -25.91 7.16
N GLU A 548 10.25 -25.05 7.00
CA GLU A 548 10.27 -23.73 7.62
C GLU A 548 9.12 -22.87 7.09
N ARG A 549 8.46 -22.20 8.02
CA ARG A 549 7.40 -21.25 7.73
C ARG A 549 8.00 -19.92 7.28
N LEU A 550 7.47 -19.43 6.17
CA LEU A 550 7.98 -18.19 5.54
C LEU A 550 7.92 -16.98 6.49
N GLU A 551 6.85 -16.89 7.31
CA GLU A 551 6.61 -15.76 8.20
C GLU A 551 7.18 -15.99 9.61
N GLU A 552 6.95 -17.16 10.18
CA GLU A 552 7.28 -17.46 11.59
C GLU A 552 8.75 -17.90 11.77
N ASP A 553 9.27 -18.73 10.86
CA ASP A 553 10.61 -19.33 10.99
C ASP A 553 11.68 -18.59 10.17
N LEU A 554 11.25 -17.99 9.05
CA LEU A 554 12.15 -17.26 8.15
C LEU A 554 11.99 -15.74 8.25
N GLY A 555 11.00 -15.24 9.01
CA GLY A 555 10.80 -13.81 9.25
C GLY A 555 10.39 -13.00 8.01
N LEU A 556 9.88 -13.67 6.97
CA LEU A 556 9.47 -13.00 5.73
C LEU A 556 8.15 -12.27 5.95
N SER A 557 8.21 -10.94 5.95
CA SER A 557 7.02 -10.08 6.03
C SER A 557 6.09 -10.27 4.83
N SER A 558 4.88 -9.78 4.94
CA SER A 558 3.94 -9.77 3.80
C SER A 558 4.51 -9.05 2.57
N LEU A 559 5.40 -8.09 2.76
CA LEU A 559 6.10 -7.38 1.69
C LEU A 559 7.20 -8.26 1.06
N ASP A 560 8.00 -8.92 1.91
CA ASP A 560 9.04 -9.85 1.45
C ASP A 560 8.43 -10.99 0.65
N ARG A 561 7.26 -11.49 1.04
CA ARG A 561 6.53 -12.53 0.32
C ARG A 561 6.06 -12.08 -1.06
N VAL A 562 5.67 -10.82 -1.20
CA VAL A 562 5.29 -10.24 -2.51
C VAL A 562 6.53 -10.05 -3.40
N GLU A 563 7.61 -9.60 -2.82
CA GLU A 563 8.88 -9.42 -3.52
C GLU A 563 9.50 -10.77 -3.89
N LEU A 564 9.44 -11.75 -2.99
CA LEU A 564 9.80 -13.15 -3.23
C LEU A 564 9.01 -13.74 -4.39
N MET A 565 7.69 -13.54 -4.43
CA MET A 565 6.85 -13.99 -5.54
C MET A 565 7.29 -13.33 -6.86
N SER A 566 7.53 -12.03 -6.85
CA SER A 566 7.99 -11.30 -8.03
C SER A 566 9.34 -11.80 -8.52
N THR A 567 10.25 -12.10 -7.60
CA THR A 567 11.58 -12.63 -7.92
C THR A 567 11.51 -14.04 -8.50
N ILE A 568 10.70 -14.92 -7.90
CA ILE A 568 10.47 -16.29 -8.41
C ILE A 568 9.84 -16.23 -9.80
N GLU A 569 8.87 -15.35 -10.01
CA GLU A 569 8.23 -15.14 -11.32
C GLU A 569 9.23 -14.66 -12.38
N GLN A 570 10.15 -13.78 -11.97
CA GLN A 570 11.16 -13.22 -12.88
C GLN A 570 12.25 -14.24 -13.23
N GLU A 571 12.79 -14.95 -12.23
CA GLU A 571 13.89 -15.89 -12.41
C GLU A 571 13.41 -17.21 -13.08
N MET A 572 12.21 -17.67 -12.74
CA MET A 572 11.68 -18.93 -13.27
C MET A 572 10.80 -18.73 -14.52
N GLY A 573 10.53 -17.48 -14.92
CA GLY A 573 9.69 -17.17 -16.09
C GLY A 573 8.24 -17.61 -15.98
N ARG A 574 7.74 -17.87 -14.76
CA ARG A 574 6.42 -18.44 -14.47
C ARG A 574 5.64 -17.51 -13.56
N SER A 575 4.34 -17.35 -13.82
CA SER A 575 3.45 -16.60 -12.94
C SER A 575 2.90 -17.49 -11.85
N ILE A 576 3.08 -17.12 -10.60
CA ILE A 576 2.50 -17.80 -9.43
C ILE A 576 1.12 -17.19 -9.16
N ASP A 577 0.11 -18.04 -8.91
CA ASP A 577 -1.21 -17.56 -8.52
C ASP A 577 -1.13 -16.85 -7.17
N GLU A 578 -1.61 -15.60 -7.14
CA GLU A 578 -1.52 -14.74 -5.97
C GLU A 578 -2.41 -15.22 -4.81
N GLN A 579 -3.44 -16.01 -5.08
CA GLN A 579 -4.26 -16.65 -4.03
C GLN A 579 -3.54 -17.87 -3.45
N LEU A 580 -2.86 -18.63 -4.31
CA LEU A 580 -2.03 -19.74 -3.88
C LEU A 580 -0.89 -19.23 -2.99
N MET A 581 -0.26 -18.11 -3.37
CA MET A 581 0.82 -17.49 -2.58
C MET A 581 0.33 -16.95 -1.21
N ALA A 582 -0.91 -16.52 -1.12
CA ALA A 582 -1.51 -16.10 0.17
C ALA A 582 -1.74 -17.28 1.12
N SER A 583 -1.89 -18.51 0.58
CA SER A 583 -2.07 -19.73 1.37
C SER A 583 -0.77 -20.45 1.70
N VAL A 584 0.31 -20.17 0.96
CA VAL A 584 1.63 -20.78 1.15
C VAL A 584 2.24 -20.32 2.47
N ARG A 585 2.55 -21.26 3.34
CA ARG A 585 3.16 -21.01 4.66
C ARG A 585 4.59 -21.50 4.77
N THR A 586 4.96 -22.54 4.04
CA THR A 586 6.27 -23.17 4.13
C THR A 586 7.07 -23.07 2.83
N VAL A 587 8.38 -23.25 2.92
CA VAL A 587 9.27 -23.28 1.75
C VAL A 587 8.88 -24.38 0.77
N LYS A 588 8.49 -25.57 1.28
CA LYS A 588 8.08 -26.72 0.46
C LYS A 588 6.77 -26.45 -0.29
N GLU A 589 5.80 -25.78 0.35
CA GLU A 589 4.57 -25.35 -0.29
C GLU A 589 4.86 -24.33 -1.39
N LEU A 590 5.83 -23.44 -1.18
CA LEU A 590 6.28 -22.48 -2.16
C LEU A 590 6.98 -23.16 -3.35
N GLU A 591 7.83 -24.14 -3.11
CA GLU A 591 8.46 -24.95 -4.15
C GLU A 591 7.40 -25.67 -5.01
N ASN A 592 6.39 -26.23 -4.33
CA ASN A 592 5.28 -26.89 -5.02
C ASN A 592 4.45 -25.89 -5.84
N ALA A 593 4.15 -24.73 -5.28
CA ALA A 593 3.42 -23.65 -5.96
C ALA A 593 4.17 -23.15 -7.21
N ALA A 594 5.49 -23.02 -7.12
CA ALA A 594 6.34 -22.59 -8.24
C ALA A 594 6.62 -23.70 -9.25
N GLY A 595 6.53 -24.98 -8.83
CA GLY A 595 6.76 -26.18 -9.67
C GLY A 595 5.54 -26.63 -10.47
N GLN A 596 4.35 -26.27 -10.07
CA GLN A 596 3.12 -26.70 -10.73
C GLN A 596 2.88 -25.95 -12.04
N ARG A 597 3.07 -26.63 -13.14
CA ARG A 597 2.37 -26.31 -14.40
C ARG A 597 0.88 -26.53 -14.11
N GLY A 598 0.07 -25.46 -14.05
CA GLY A 598 -1.39 -25.49 -14.05
C GLY A 598 -2.10 -26.84 -13.94
N ALA A 599 -1.84 -27.61 -12.90
CA ALA A 599 -2.47 -28.89 -12.66
C ALA A 599 -3.07 -28.89 -11.26
N GLN A 600 -4.32 -29.13 -11.23
CA GLN A 600 -5.19 -29.63 -10.19
C GLN A 600 -4.55 -29.85 -8.82
N VAL A 601 -5.03 -29.08 -7.86
CA VAL A 601 -4.93 -29.40 -6.43
C VAL A 601 -5.57 -30.79 -6.22
N GLU A 602 -4.76 -31.79 -5.92
CA GLU A 602 -5.26 -33.01 -5.31
C GLU A 602 -5.87 -32.63 -3.96
N ARG A 603 -7.16 -32.80 -3.87
CA ARG A 603 -7.91 -32.69 -2.62
C ARG A 603 -7.48 -33.86 -1.75
N GLU A 604 -7.02 -33.59 -0.54
CA GLU A 604 -7.10 -34.55 0.54
C GLU A 604 -8.54 -35.02 0.64
N GLN A 605 -8.73 -36.33 0.57
CA GLN A 605 -10.02 -37.01 0.65
C GLN A 605 -10.61 -36.82 2.05
N GLU A 606 -11.64 -36.01 2.16
CA GLU A 606 -12.64 -36.20 3.20
C GLU A 606 -13.53 -37.39 2.80
N PRO A 607 -14.03 -38.21 3.77
CA PRO A 607 -14.74 -39.45 3.46
C PRO A 607 -15.99 -39.20 2.65
N GLU A 608 -16.10 -39.95 1.57
CA GLU A 608 -17.23 -39.96 0.63
C GLU A 608 -18.57 -40.29 1.34
N ILE A 609 -19.48 -39.35 1.27
CA ILE A 609 -20.92 -39.64 1.29
C ILE A 609 -21.34 -39.80 -0.16
N PRO A 610 -21.88 -40.95 -0.57
CA PRO A 610 -22.21 -41.19 -1.97
C PRO A 610 -23.32 -40.25 -2.44
N ALA A 611 -22.98 -39.40 -3.42
CA ALA A 611 -23.94 -38.59 -4.17
C ALA A 611 -24.65 -39.46 -5.25
N PRO A 612 -25.96 -39.25 -5.46
CA PRO A 612 -26.68 -39.96 -6.54
C PRO A 612 -26.17 -39.49 -7.91
N GLU A 613 -25.96 -40.44 -8.77
CA GLU A 613 -25.51 -40.22 -10.16
C GLU A 613 -26.39 -39.19 -10.89
N PRO A 614 -25.83 -38.18 -11.51
CA PRO A 614 -26.56 -37.30 -12.40
C PRO A 614 -26.59 -37.92 -13.80
N ALA A 615 -27.81 -38.09 -14.33
CA ALA A 615 -28.05 -38.45 -15.70
C ALA A 615 -27.33 -37.51 -16.67
N GLY A 616 -26.51 -38.09 -17.51
CA GLY A 616 -26.00 -37.67 -18.80
C GLY A 616 -25.85 -36.18 -19.13
N VAL A 617 -24.81 -35.53 -18.61
CA VAL A 617 -24.29 -34.30 -19.18
C VAL A 617 -22.89 -34.59 -19.72
N VAL A 618 -22.75 -34.55 -21.04
CA VAL A 618 -21.47 -34.70 -21.76
C VAL A 618 -20.45 -33.70 -21.21
N ARG A 619 -19.47 -34.20 -20.47
CA ARG A 619 -18.28 -33.44 -20.11
C ARG A 619 -17.46 -33.23 -21.38
N LYS A 620 -17.47 -32.01 -21.93
CA LYS A 620 -16.39 -31.57 -22.82
C LYS A 620 -15.19 -31.27 -21.94
N GLU A 621 -14.14 -32.07 -22.10
CA GLU A 621 -12.81 -31.79 -21.60
C GLU A 621 -12.36 -30.42 -22.10
N PHE A 622 -12.04 -29.52 -21.14
CA PHE A 622 -11.46 -28.21 -21.44
C PHE A 622 -9.94 -28.36 -21.45
N GLN A 623 -9.36 -28.30 -22.63
CA GLN A 623 -7.92 -28.14 -22.82
C GLN A 623 -7.47 -26.70 -22.47
N ASP A 624 -6.20 -26.57 -22.08
CA ASP A 624 -5.48 -25.37 -21.68
C ASP A 624 -5.99 -24.04 -22.25
N GLU A 625 -6.34 -23.10 -21.40
CA GLU A 625 -6.82 -21.78 -21.81
C GLU A 625 -5.68 -20.78 -21.99
N PRO A 626 -5.65 -20.07 -23.14
CA PRO A 626 -4.87 -18.86 -23.28
C PRO A 626 -5.46 -17.75 -22.38
N ARG A 627 -4.62 -16.87 -21.87
CA ARG A 627 -4.93 -15.70 -21.00
C ARG A 627 -6.23 -14.99 -21.43
N SER A 628 -7.37 -15.36 -20.87
CA SER A 628 -8.65 -14.77 -21.24
C SER A 628 -8.73 -13.32 -20.74
N LYS A 629 -8.86 -12.38 -21.66
CA LYS A 629 -9.28 -11.02 -21.38
C LYS A 629 -10.71 -11.10 -20.84
N GLY A 630 -10.90 -11.06 -19.52
CA GLY A 630 -12.23 -11.06 -18.92
C GLY A 630 -13.12 -9.95 -19.49
N LEU A 631 -14.45 -10.07 -19.32
CA LEU A 631 -15.41 -9.11 -19.85
C LEU A 631 -15.05 -7.67 -19.49
N PRO A 632 -15.17 -6.72 -20.44
CA PRO A 632 -14.95 -5.32 -20.17
C PRO A 632 -15.97 -4.82 -19.16
N VAL A 633 -15.49 -4.10 -18.16
CA VAL A 633 -16.35 -3.48 -17.14
C VAL A 633 -17.19 -2.39 -17.80
N PRO A 634 -18.53 -2.39 -17.67
CA PRO A 634 -19.39 -1.42 -18.36
C PRO A 634 -19.39 -0.07 -17.60
N VAL A 635 -18.33 0.70 -17.78
CA VAL A 635 -18.17 2.04 -17.14
C VAL A 635 -19.27 3.01 -17.58
N TRP A 636 -19.78 2.85 -18.80
CA TRP A 636 -20.82 3.68 -19.39
C TRP A 636 -22.16 3.66 -18.64
N LYS A 637 -22.45 2.59 -17.90
CA LYS A 637 -23.71 2.48 -17.12
C LYS A 637 -23.83 3.52 -15.98
N GLY A 638 -22.72 4.15 -15.60
CA GLY A 638 -22.69 5.23 -14.63
C GLY A 638 -23.04 6.61 -15.19
N TYR A 639 -23.11 6.79 -16.52
CA TYR A 639 -23.46 8.05 -17.13
C TYR A 639 -24.93 8.45 -16.88
N PHE A 640 -25.16 9.75 -16.77
CA PHE A 640 -26.47 10.30 -16.42
C PHE A 640 -27.63 9.74 -17.25
N PRO A 641 -27.59 9.66 -18.61
CA PRO A 641 -28.70 9.11 -19.39
C PRO A 641 -29.02 7.65 -19.05
N CYS A 642 -28.00 6.83 -18.85
CA CYS A 642 -28.17 5.40 -18.52
C CYS A 642 -28.78 5.22 -17.12
N ARG A 643 -28.37 6.04 -16.16
CA ARG A 643 -28.94 6.02 -14.80
C ARG A 643 -30.43 6.42 -14.83
N TRP A 644 -30.80 7.41 -15.60
CA TRP A 644 -32.18 7.87 -15.74
C TRP A 644 -33.08 6.81 -16.39
N LEU A 645 -32.63 6.22 -17.50
CA LEU A 645 -33.34 5.11 -18.17
C LEU A 645 -33.56 3.93 -17.23
N ARG A 646 -32.52 3.56 -16.47
CA ARG A 646 -32.62 2.50 -15.46
C ARG A 646 -33.64 2.86 -14.38
N ALA A 647 -33.60 4.08 -13.87
CA ALA A 647 -34.53 4.53 -12.84
C ALA A 647 -35.97 4.48 -13.33
N ALA A 648 -36.25 4.97 -14.54
CA ALA A 648 -37.56 4.89 -15.16
C ALA A 648 -38.03 3.43 -15.32
N PHE A 649 -37.20 2.56 -15.88
CA PHE A 649 -37.52 1.15 -16.06
C PHE A 649 -37.79 0.43 -14.73
N GLN A 650 -36.95 0.63 -13.72
CA GLN A 650 -37.07 0.00 -12.41
C GLN A 650 -38.23 0.57 -11.58
N ALA A 651 -38.62 1.81 -11.82
CA ALA A 651 -39.77 2.41 -11.14
C ALA A 651 -41.10 1.94 -11.72
N THR A 652 -41.19 1.65 -13.02
CA THR A 652 -42.46 1.42 -13.74
C THR A 652 -42.56 0.01 -14.32
N VAL A 653 -41.70 -0.32 -15.31
CA VAL A 653 -41.83 -1.55 -16.09
C VAL A 653 -41.52 -2.81 -15.27
N LEU A 654 -40.41 -2.79 -14.50
CA LEU A 654 -39.98 -3.96 -13.74
C LEU A 654 -41.02 -4.41 -12.69
N PRO A 655 -41.54 -3.52 -11.82
CA PRO A 655 -42.57 -3.92 -10.86
C PRO A 655 -43.87 -4.36 -11.51
N ALA A 656 -44.29 -3.69 -12.59
CA ALA A 656 -45.50 -4.06 -13.32
C ALA A 656 -45.36 -5.47 -13.92
N ALA A 657 -44.29 -5.73 -14.63
CA ALA A 657 -44.03 -7.06 -15.22
C ALA A 657 -43.90 -8.15 -14.15
N THR A 658 -43.26 -7.87 -13.04
CA THR A 658 -43.08 -8.84 -11.95
C THR A 658 -44.43 -9.17 -11.31
N ARG A 659 -45.32 -8.18 -11.05
CA ARG A 659 -46.62 -8.35 -10.44
C ARG A 659 -47.63 -9.09 -11.31
N ILE A 660 -47.41 -9.18 -12.62
CA ILE A 660 -48.26 -10.03 -13.49
C ILE A 660 -48.15 -11.52 -13.07
N PHE A 661 -46.93 -11.93 -12.67
CA PHE A 661 -46.69 -13.34 -12.32
C PHE A 661 -46.60 -13.57 -10.81
N LEU A 662 -46.21 -12.58 -10.03
CA LEU A 662 -45.87 -12.75 -8.64
C LEU A 662 -46.75 -11.89 -7.72
N ASN A 663 -47.51 -12.54 -6.84
CA ASN A 663 -48.08 -11.90 -5.67
C ASN A 663 -47.05 -11.95 -4.55
N LEU A 664 -46.30 -10.84 -4.39
CA LEU A 664 -45.18 -10.76 -3.46
C LEU A 664 -45.63 -10.40 -2.06
N GLN A 665 -45.28 -11.24 -1.09
CA GLN A 665 -45.30 -10.91 0.33
C GLN A 665 -43.90 -10.46 0.72
N ILE A 666 -43.81 -9.33 1.46
CA ILE A 666 -42.53 -8.70 1.78
C ILE A 666 -42.49 -8.52 3.30
N SER A 667 -41.38 -8.97 3.93
CA SER A 667 -41.12 -8.84 5.36
C SER A 667 -39.67 -8.37 5.65
N GLY A 668 -39.45 -7.85 6.84
CA GLY A 668 -38.11 -7.47 7.30
C GLY A 668 -37.52 -6.17 6.71
N LEU A 669 -38.34 -5.31 6.09
CA LEU A 669 -37.87 -4.02 5.56
C LEU A 669 -37.44 -3.05 6.67
N GLU A 670 -37.87 -3.24 7.90
CA GLU A 670 -37.42 -2.50 9.09
C GLU A 670 -35.89 -2.61 9.30
N HIS A 671 -35.33 -3.75 8.96
CA HIS A 671 -33.85 -3.93 9.03
C HIS A 671 -33.09 -3.02 8.07
N LEU A 672 -33.70 -2.70 6.93
CA LEU A 672 -33.09 -1.77 5.95
C LEU A 672 -33.31 -0.30 6.34
N ALA A 673 -34.38 0.01 7.07
CA ALA A 673 -34.69 1.39 7.49
C ALA A 673 -33.63 1.95 8.45
N ALA A 674 -33.00 1.07 9.26
CA ALA A 674 -31.91 1.45 10.18
C ALA A 674 -30.54 1.53 9.54
N MET A 675 -30.41 1.22 8.24
CA MET A 675 -29.14 1.11 7.54
C MET A 675 -28.98 2.17 6.45
N GLN A 676 -27.74 2.41 6.12
CA GLN A 676 -27.37 3.21 4.94
C GLN A 676 -26.56 2.36 3.95
N PRO A 677 -26.81 2.51 2.63
CA PRO A 677 -25.95 1.87 1.64
C PRO A 677 -24.49 2.37 1.76
N PRO A 678 -23.51 1.56 1.39
CA PRO A 678 -23.59 0.28 0.68
C PRO A 678 -23.71 -0.93 1.61
N VAL A 679 -24.41 -1.98 1.13
CA VAL A 679 -24.47 -3.32 1.75
C VAL A 679 -24.32 -4.40 0.68
N ILE A 680 -23.99 -5.63 1.07
CA ILE A 680 -24.07 -6.79 0.19
C ILE A 680 -25.39 -7.52 0.47
N PHE A 681 -26.23 -7.68 -0.53
CA PHE A 681 -27.40 -8.56 -0.43
C PHE A 681 -26.98 -9.99 -0.77
N ALA A 682 -27.26 -10.93 0.14
CA ALA A 682 -27.02 -12.35 -0.08
C ALA A 682 -28.37 -13.09 -0.05
N ALA A 683 -28.73 -13.73 -1.17
CA ALA A 683 -30.01 -14.41 -1.31
C ALA A 683 -29.81 -15.87 -1.74
N ASN A 684 -30.73 -16.77 -1.35
CA ASN A 684 -30.82 -18.10 -1.94
C ASN A 684 -31.27 -18.03 -3.40
N HIS A 685 -30.90 -19.04 -4.22
CA HIS A 685 -31.13 -19.02 -5.66
C HIS A 685 -31.99 -20.18 -6.16
N SER A 686 -33.25 -19.90 -6.42
CA SER A 686 -34.24 -20.93 -6.77
C SER A 686 -34.88 -20.79 -8.16
N SER A 687 -34.89 -19.55 -8.69
CA SER A 687 -35.75 -19.22 -9.84
C SER A 687 -35.07 -18.21 -10.79
N HIS A 688 -35.54 -18.16 -12.03
CA HIS A 688 -35.22 -17.07 -12.95
C HIS A 688 -35.85 -15.73 -12.51
N MET A 689 -36.87 -15.78 -11.62
CA MET A 689 -37.57 -14.62 -11.08
C MET A 689 -36.93 -14.05 -9.79
N ASP A 690 -35.88 -14.67 -9.26
CA ASP A 690 -35.25 -14.27 -8.00
C ASP A 690 -34.81 -12.80 -8.01
N THR A 691 -34.07 -12.40 -9.04
CA THR A 691 -33.62 -11.00 -9.16
C THR A 691 -34.76 -10.01 -9.37
N PRO A 692 -35.73 -10.23 -10.30
CA PRO A 692 -36.91 -9.38 -10.43
C PRO A 692 -37.75 -9.27 -9.17
N ALA A 693 -37.96 -10.39 -8.45
CA ALA A 693 -38.74 -10.43 -7.21
C ALA A 693 -38.04 -9.58 -6.12
N LEU A 694 -36.76 -9.82 -5.87
CA LEU A 694 -35.98 -9.07 -4.89
C LEU A 694 -35.92 -7.57 -5.22
N LEU A 695 -35.65 -7.20 -6.45
CA LEU A 695 -35.64 -5.80 -6.87
C LEU A 695 -37.02 -5.15 -6.67
N THR A 696 -38.11 -5.87 -6.98
CA THR A 696 -39.45 -5.32 -6.82
C THR A 696 -39.85 -5.18 -5.34
N ALA A 697 -39.36 -6.07 -4.47
CA ALA A 697 -39.58 -6.01 -3.04
C ALA A 697 -38.90 -4.82 -2.36
N LEU A 698 -37.78 -4.34 -2.89
CA LEU A 698 -37.04 -3.23 -2.30
C LEU A 698 -37.71 -1.87 -2.54
N PRO A 699 -37.64 -0.94 -1.56
CA PRO A 699 -37.94 0.48 -1.80
C PRO A 699 -37.11 1.05 -2.95
N LEU A 700 -37.62 2.02 -3.69
CA LEU A 700 -36.99 2.55 -4.89
C LEU A 700 -35.58 3.10 -4.62
N SER A 701 -35.37 3.74 -3.47
CA SER A 701 -34.07 4.29 -3.05
C SER A 701 -32.99 3.22 -2.91
N TRP A 702 -33.34 2.01 -2.44
CA TRP A 702 -32.47 0.83 -2.36
C TRP A 702 -32.37 0.13 -3.71
N ARG A 703 -33.52 -0.08 -4.39
CA ARG A 703 -33.58 -0.80 -5.67
C ARG A 703 -32.61 -0.23 -6.70
N LEU A 704 -32.54 1.10 -6.82
CA LEU A 704 -31.69 1.79 -7.78
C LEU A 704 -30.19 1.63 -7.51
N ARG A 705 -29.84 1.17 -6.31
CA ARG A 705 -28.44 0.95 -5.88
C ARG A 705 -28.02 -0.50 -6.00
N VAL A 706 -28.94 -1.43 -6.18
CA VAL A 706 -28.60 -2.86 -6.27
C VAL A 706 -27.90 -3.17 -7.60
N ALA A 707 -26.81 -3.94 -7.50
CA ALA A 707 -26.07 -4.46 -8.63
C ALA A 707 -26.00 -6.00 -8.56
N PRO A 708 -26.84 -6.72 -9.30
CA PRO A 708 -26.82 -8.17 -9.32
C PRO A 708 -25.56 -8.75 -9.95
N ALA A 709 -24.97 -9.73 -9.29
CA ALA A 709 -23.88 -10.53 -9.83
C ALA A 709 -24.39 -11.50 -10.89
N VAL A 710 -23.75 -11.55 -12.05
CA VAL A 710 -24.06 -12.50 -13.12
C VAL A 710 -22.80 -13.29 -13.46
N ARG A 711 -22.95 -14.59 -13.62
CA ARG A 711 -21.83 -15.46 -14.03
C ARG A 711 -21.23 -14.93 -15.34
N GLN A 712 -19.92 -14.63 -15.37
CA GLN A 712 -19.28 -14.16 -16.60
C GLN A 712 -19.31 -15.21 -17.70
N GLU A 713 -19.36 -16.49 -17.34
CA GLU A 713 -19.46 -17.63 -18.24
C GLU A 713 -20.77 -17.64 -19.06
N PHE A 714 -21.81 -16.96 -18.59
CA PHE A 714 -23.04 -16.73 -19.35
C PHE A 714 -22.77 -15.95 -20.65
N PHE A 715 -21.73 -15.14 -20.67
CA PHE A 715 -21.30 -14.34 -21.81
C PHE A 715 -20.09 -14.96 -22.51
N TRP A 716 -19.98 -16.29 -22.51
CA TRP A 716 -18.92 -17.04 -23.18
C TRP A 716 -18.62 -16.58 -24.62
N PRO A 717 -19.61 -16.26 -25.47
CA PRO A 717 -19.35 -15.75 -26.80
C PRO A 717 -18.54 -14.45 -26.85
N LEU A 718 -18.56 -13.67 -25.79
CA LEU A 718 -17.76 -12.42 -25.63
C LEU A 718 -16.37 -12.70 -25.05
N LEU A 719 -16.20 -13.79 -24.30
CA LEU A 719 -14.94 -14.18 -23.69
C LEU A 719 -14.01 -14.87 -24.69
N GLN A 720 -14.57 -15.65 -25.59
CA GLN A 720 -13.83 -16.38 -26.65
C GLN A 720 -14.37 -16.04 -28.04
N PRO A 721 -14.04 -14.86 -28.56
CA PRO A 721 -14.54 -14.41 -29.85
C PRO A 721 -14.10 -15.29 -31.04
N ASP A 722 -12.93 -15.94 -30.89
CA ASP A 722 -12.37 -16.78 -31.99
C ASP A 722 -13.05 -18.14 -32.13
N GLN A 723 -13.80 -18.60 -31.13
CA GLN A 723 -14.51 -19.87 -31.09
C GLN A 723 -16.02 -19.73 -31.29
N THR A 724 -16.54 -18.52 -31.53
CA THR A 724 -17.98 -18.28 -31.62
C THR A 724 -18.36 -17.50 -32.86
N SER A 725 -19.55 -17.80 -33.41
CA SER A 725 -20.10 -17.10 -34.59
C SER A 725 -20.36 -15.62 -34.27
N TRP A 726 -20.24 -14.77 -35.26
CA TRP A 726 -20.47 -13.34 -35.10
C TRP A 726 -21.90 -13.01 -34.63
N HIS A 727 -22.90 -13.78 -35.02
CA HIS A 727 -24.29 -13.64 -34.55
C HIS A 727 -24.40 -13.88 -33.05
N ASN A 728 -23.82 -14.96 -32.53
CA ASN A 728 -23.81 -15.24 -31.08
C ASN A 728 -23.04 -14.19 -30.26
N ARG A 729 -22.02 -13.62 -30.88
CA ARG A 729 -21.29 -12.48 -30.24
C ARG A 729 -22.16 -11.23 -30.17
N LEU A 730 -22.86 -10.91 -31.27
CA LEU A 730 -23.72 -9.73 -31.31
C LEU A 730 -24.91 -9.85 -30.35
N THR A 731 -25.57 -11.00 -30.30
CA THR A 731 -26.69 -11.30 -29.39
C THR A 731 -26.21 -11.24 -27.92
N SER A 732 -25.11 -11.90 -27.59
CA SER A 732 -24.53 -11.84 -26.22
C SER A 732 -24.15 -10.43 -25.84
N ARG A 733 -23.60 -9.63 -26.75
CA ARG A 733 -23.27 -8.22 -26.52
C ARG A 733 -24.52 -7.39 -26.27
N GLY A 734 -25.57 -7.61 -27.05
CA GLY A 734 -26.87 -6.94 -26.85
C GLY A 734 -27.48 -7.27 -25.50
N VAL A 735 -27.50 -8.55 -25.12
CA VAL A 735 -28.01 -9.00 -23.79
C VAL A 735 -27.16 -8.38 -22.65
N TYR A 736 -25.83 -8.38 -22.79
CA TYR A 736 -24.94 -7.77 -21.79
C TYR A 736 -25.23 -6.28 -21.58
N ILE A 737 -25.41 -5.55 -22.69
CA ILE A 737 -25.73 -4.12 -22.65
C ILE A 737 -27.10 -3.90 -22.02
N LEU A 738 -28.13 -4.64 -22.41
CA LEU A 738 -29.49 -4.49 -21.87
C LEU A 738 -29.55 -4.81 -20.37
N LEU A 739 -28.97 -5.91 -19.95
CA LEU A 739 -28.92 -6.27 -18.53
C LEU A 739 -28.08 -5.25 -17.71
N GLY A 740 -27.00 -4.76 -18.26
CA GLY A 740 -26.21 -3.70 -17.64
C GLY A 740 -26.96 -2.38 -17.53
N LEU A 741 -27.72 -2.02 -18.56
CA LEU A 741 -28.50 -0.78 -18.60
C LEU A 741 -29.66 -0.81 -17.61
N PHE A 742 -30.49 -1.88 -17.64
CA PHE A 742 -31.77 -1.93 -16.92
C PHE A 742 -31.63 -2.54 -15.51
N LEU A 743 -30.76 -3.54 -15.33
CA LEU A 743 -30.61 -4.25 -14.04
C LEU A 743 -29.29 -3.94 -13.33
N ASN A 744 -28.42 -3.13 -13.91
CA ASN A 744 -27.13 -2.76 -13.30
C ASN A 744 -26.20 -3.95 -13.01
N ILE A 745 -26.28 -5.03 -13.79
CA ILE A 745 -25.51 -6.25 -13.54
C ILE A 745 -23.99 -6.03 -13.54
N TYR A 746 -23.27 -6.91 -12.83
CA TYR A 746 -21.83 -7.01 -12.95
C TYR A 746 -21.34 -8.47 -13.09
N PRO A 747 -20.27 -8.71 -13.88
CA PRO A 747 -19.77 -10.05 -14.11
C PRO A 747 -18.98 -10.56 -12.91
N LEU A 748 -19.32 -11.76 -12.43
CA LEU A 748 -18.62 -12.47 -11.38
C LEU A 748 -18.11 -13.82 -11.93
N PRO A 749 -16.79 -14.09 -11.99
CA PRO A 749 -16.24 -15.37 -12.43
C PRO A 749 -16.49 -16.42 -11.34
N GLN A 750 -16.76 -17.67 -11.75
CA GLN A 750 -16.90 -18.81 -10.84
C GLN A 750 -15.57 -19.54 -10.60
N ARG A 751 -14.58 -19.34 -11.47
CA ARG A 751 -13.23 -19.91 -11.36
C ARG A 751 -12.27 -18.89 -10.75
N THR A 752 -11.18 -19.37 -10.16
CA THR A 752 -10.15 -18.56 -9.49
C THR A 752 -9.55 -17.46 -10.38
N ALA A 753 -9.39 -17.75 -11.68
CA ALA A 753 -8.93 -16.77 -12.65
C ALA A 753 -9.93 -15.61 -12.81
N GLY A 754 -9.55 -14.41 -12.37
CA GLY A 754 -10.36 -13.18 -12.51
C GLY A 754 -11.16 -12.77 -11.27
N VAL A 755 -11.18 -13.55 -10.19
CA VAL A 755 -11.88 -13.23 -8.93
C VAL A 755 -11.42 -11.88 -8.38
N ARG A 756 -10.12 -11.60 -8.38
CA ARG A 756 -9.57 -10.32 -7.91
C ARG A 756 -10.06 -9.12 -8.73
N ARG A 757 -10.21 -9.29 -10.05
CA ARG A 757 -10.76 -8.25 -10.92
C ARG A 757 -12.23 -8.00 -10.61
N ALA A 758 -13.00 -9.06 -10.35
CA ALA A 758 -14.40 -8.96 -9.96
C ALA A 758 -14.58 -8.30 -8.58
N LEU A 759 -13.74 -8.67 -7.61
CA LEU A 759 -13.72 -8.02 -6.28
C LEU A 759 -13.37 -6.54 -6.37
N ARG A 760 -12.38 -6.17 -7.18
CA ARG A 760 -12.05 -4.76 -7.41
C ARG A 760 -13.22 -4.02 -8.05
N TYR A 761 -13.96 -4.69 -8.94
CA TYR A 761 -15.15 -4.08 -9.53
C TYR A 761 -16.29 -3.95 -8.51
N ALA A 762 -16.53 -4.98 -7.70
CA ALA A 762 -17.47 -4.90 -6.58
C ALA A 762 -17.08 -3.79 -5.58
N GLY A 763 -15.79 -3.63 -5.29
CA GLY A 763 -15.28 -2.52 -4.50
C GLY A 763 -15.63 -1.15 -5.08
N ARG A 764 -15.48 -0.97 -6.40
CA ARG A 764 -15.89 0.28 -7.09
C ARG A 764 -17.40 0.52 -7.05
N LEU A 765 -18.22 -0.54 -7.11
CA LEU A 765 -19.67 -0.43 -6.92
C LEU A 765 -19.99 0.08 -5.51
N VAL A 766 -19.36 -0.54 -4.52
CA VAL A 766 -19.49 -0.16 -3.10
C VAL A 766 -19.04 1.28 -2.87
N ASP A 767 -17.92 1.71 -3.45
CA ASP A 767 -17.41 3.08 -3.36
C ASP A 767 -18.34 4.10 -4.04
N ALA A 768 -19.12 3.65 -5.04
CA ALA A 768 -20.17 4.47 -5.68
C ALA A 768 -21.50 4.46 -4.89
N GLY A 769 -21.57 3.81 -3.72
CA GLY A 769 -22.76 3.65 -2.92
C GLY A 769 -23.75 2.63 -3.50
N GLU A 770 -23.29 1.75 -4.38
CA GLU A 770 -24.10 0.65 -4.94
C GLU A 770 -23.96 -0.61 -4.06
N CYS A 771 -24.98 -1.47 -4.10
CA CYS A 771 -25.14 -2.65 -3.26
C CYS A 771 -25.01 -3.91 -4.11
N PRO A 772 -23.89 -4.66 -4.05
CA PRO A 772 -23.79 -5.95 -4.72
C PRO A 772 -24.87 -6.93 -4.26
N LEU A 773 -25.54 -7.60 -5.20
CA LEU A 773 -26.43 -8.71 -4.92
C LEU A 773 -25.78 -10.00 -5.39
N ILE A 774 -25.64 -10.96 -4.47
CA ILE A 774 -24.98 -12.24 -4.71
C ILE A 774 -25.92 -13.38 -4.35
N PHE A 775 -25.83 -14.46 -5.13
CA PHE A 775 -26.41 -15.75 -4.81
C PHE A 775 -25.29 -16.72 -4.42
N PRO A 776 -25.01 -16.89 -3.10
CA PRO A 776 -23.83 -17.62 -2.64
C PRO A 776 -23.83 -19.11 -3.00
N GLU A 777 -24.96 -19.70 -3.35
CA GLU A 777 -25.07 -21.06 -3.86
C GLU A 777 -24.30 -21.25 -5.20
N GLY A 778 -24.07 -20.17 -5.95
CA GLY A 778 -23.35 -20.18 -7.22
C GLY A 778 -24.15 -20.71 -8.40
N MET A 779 -25.22 -21.47 -8.19
CA MET A 779 -26.16 -21.95 -9.20
C MET A 779 -27.57 -22.05 -8.61
N ARG A 780 -28.58 -22.15 -9.48
CA ARG A 780 -29.96 -22.34 -9.04
C ARG A 780 -30.15 -23.76 -8.49
N THR A 781 -30.90 -23.87 -7.42
CA THR A 781 -31.21 -25.16 -6.83
C THR A 781 -31.98 -26.06 -7.81
N PRO A 782 -31.60 -27.33 -7.95
CA PRO A 782 -32.33 -28.26 -8.80
C PRO A 782 -33.62 -28.82 -8.13
N ASN A 783 -33.71 -28.74 -6.80
CA ASN A 783 -34.75 -29.42 -6.03
C ASN A 783 -35.55 -28.49 -5.05
N GLY A 784 -35.35 -27.18 -5.18
CA GLY A 784 -35.98 -26.18 -4.32
C GLY A 784 -35.37 -26.01 -2.93
N ARG A 785 -34.42 -26.84 -2.54
CA ARG A 785 -33.70 -26.71 -1.25
C ARG A 785 -32.51 -25.76 -1.36
N ILE A 786 -32.23 -24.99 -0.32
CA ILE A 786 -31.07 -24.11 -0.24
C ILE A 786 -29.80 -24.97 -0.28
N GLN A 787 -28.94 -24.68 -1.22
CA GLN A 787 -27.66 -25.37 -1.36
C GLN A 787 -26.59 -24.77 -0.41
N PRO A 788 -25.52 -25.49 -0.08
CA PRO A 788 -24.42 -24.95 0.71
C PRO A 788 -23.84 -23.67 0.08
N PHE A 789 -23.57 -22.67 0.91
CA PHE A 789 -23.04 -21.41 0.45
C PHE A 789 -21.53 -21.49 0.23
N GLN A 790 -21.08 -20.90 -0.85
CA GLN A 790 -19.65 -20.74 -1.14
C GLN A 790 -19.05 -19.62 -0.28
N ARG A 791 -17.82 -19.80 0.16
CA ARG A 791 -17.08 -18.86 1.04
C ARG A 791 -16.92 -17.45 0.46
N GLY A 792 -17.19 -17.26 -0.81
CA GLY A 792 -16.98 -16.00 -1.55
C GLY A 792 -17.77 -14.82 -0.99
N VAL A 793 -18.94 -15.01 -0.40
CA VAL A 793 -19.76 -13.91 0.16
C VAL A 793 -19.13 -13.35 1.43
N GLY A 794 -18.70 -14.22 2.37
CA GLY A 794 -18.01 -13.79 3.60
C GLY A 794 -16.66 -13.14 3.29
N PHE A 795 -15.92 -13.71 2.34
CA PHE A 795 -14.67 -13.14 1.87
C PHE A 795 -14.87 -11.73 1.26
N MET A 796 -15.88 -11.56 0.41
CA MET A 796 -16.21 -10.26 -0.19
C MET A 796 -16.61 -9.24 0.88
N ALA A 797 -17.42 -9.59 1.85
CA ALA A 797 -17.85 -8.68 2.90
C ALA A 797 -16.68 -8.21 3.76
N ARG A 798 -15.78 -9.12 4.10
CA ARG A 798 -14.58 -8.82 4.89
C ARG A 798 -13.58 -7.92 4.12
N GLU A 799 -13.29 -8.28 2.88
CA GLU A 799 -12.33 -7.50 2.06
C GLU A 799 -12.87 -6.13 1.65
N LEU A 800 -14.19 -6.00 1.49
CA LEU A 800 -14.83 -4.72 1.16
C LEU A 800 -15.28 -3.93 2.39
N ASP A 801 -15.22 -4.52 3.59
CA ASP A 801 -15.70 -3.94 4.85
C ASP A 801 -17.14 -3.38 4.71
N VAL A 802 -18.08 -4.25 4.32
CA VAL A 802 -19.51 -3.93 4.19
C VAL A 802 -20.35 -5.02 4.80
N PRO A 803 -21.47 -4.65 5.47
CA PRO A 803 -22.39 -5.63 6.05
C PRO A 803 -23.11 -6.43 4.97
N ILE A 804 -23.49 -7.67 5.34
CA ILE A 804 -24.31 -8.55 4.51
C ILE A 804 -25.74 -8.50 5.03
N VAL A 805 -26.68 -8.23 4.15
CA VAL A 805 -28.12 -8.38 4.42
C VAL A 805 -28.57 -9.73 3.87
N PRO A 806 -28.92 -10.69 4.74
CA PRO A 806 -29.47 -11.98 4.32
C PRO A 806 -30.85 -11.78 3.73
N VAL A 807 -31.16 -12.42 2.60
CA VAL A 807 -32.50 -12.36 1.98
C VAL A 807 -32.99 -13.77 1.70
N ARG A 808 -34.16 -14.12 2.19
CA ARG A 808 -34.85 -15.37 1.87
C ARG A 808 -35.88 -15.16 0.76
N LEU A 809 -35.77 -15.99 -0.26
CA LEU A 809 -36.73 -16.07 -1.36
C LEU A 809 -37.49 -17.42 -1.25
N ALA A 810 -38.81 -17.36 -1.13
CA ALA A 810 -39.66 -18.56 -1.01
C ALA A 810 -40.79 -18.58 -2.06
N GLY A 811 -41.24 -19.75 -2.45
CA GLY A 811 -42.32 -19.94 -3.42
C GLY A 811 -41.93 -19.75 -4.90
N LEU A 812 -40.75 -19.25 -5.20
CA LEU A 812 -40.31 -18.94 -6.58
C LEU A 812 -39.91 -20.18 -7.38
N PHE A 813 -39.51 -21.26 -6.70
CA PHE A 813 -39.08 -22.50 -7.36
C PHE A 813 -40.24 -23.16 -8.12
N GLU A 814 -41.39 -23.22 -7.51
CA GLU A 814 -42.62 -23.80 -8.08
C GLU A 814 -43.18 -22.97 -9.24
N LEU A 815 -42.87 -21.66 -9.25
CA LEU A 815 -43.39 -20.74 -10.25
C LEU A 815 -42.52 -20.67 -11.50
N PHE A 816 -41.18 -20.65 -11.38
CA PHE A 816 -40.31 -20.59 -12.54
C PHE A 816 -38.90 -21.10 -12.23
N SER A 817 -38.77 -22.40 -11.98
CA SER A 817 -37.45 -23.06 -11.81
C SER A 817 -36.81 -23.41 -13.14
N ILE A 818 -35.63 -24.06 -13.05
CA ILE A 818 -34.91 -24.60 -14.24
C ILE A 818 -35.68 -25.63 -15.02
N HIS A 819 -36.76 -26.19 -14.45
CA HIS A 819 -37.63 -27.21 -15.06
C HIS A 819 -38.81 -26.61 -15.82
N HIS A 820 -39.06 -25.31 -15.70
CA HIS A 820 -40.19 -24.64 -16.33
C HIS A 820 -39.74 -23.81 -17.55
N ARG A 821 -40.47 -23.89 -18.63
CA ARG A 821 -40.21 -23.06 -19.83
C ARG A 821 -40.85 -21.69 -19.77
N LEU A 822 -41.93 -21.52 -19.04
CA LEU A 822 -42.67 -20.25 -18.84
C LEU A 822 -42.98 -20.04 -17.37
N PRO A 823 -43.00 -18.75 -16.90
CA PRO A 823 -43.39 -18.47 -15.55
C PRO A 823 -44.89 -18.73 -15.30
N ARG A 824 -45.19 -19.22 -14.09
CA ARG A 824 -46.57 -19.45 -13.62
C ARG A 824 -46.95 -18.36 -12.63
N PRO A 825 -48.17 -17.84 -12.66
CA PRO A 825 -48.63 -16.90 -11.63
C PRO A 825 -48.78 -17.61 -10.29
N GLY A 826 -48.36 -16.92 -9.20
CA GLY A 826 -48.50 -17.48 -7.85
C GLY A 826 -47.96 -16.56 -6.76
N ARG A 827 -48.03 -17.07 -5.51
CA ARG A 827 -47.51 -16.36 -4.34
C ARG A 827 -46.01 -16.61 -4.18
N ALA A 828 -45.28 -15.56 -3.87
CA ALA A 828 -43.86 -15.64 -3.53
C ALA A 828 -43.57 -14.69 -2.36
N GLU A 829 -42.56 -15.03 -1.59
CA GLU A 829 -42.20 -14.25 -0.42
C GLU A 829 -40.71 -13.79 -0.54
N VAL A 830 -40.48 -12.56 -0.08
CA VAL A 830 -39.15 -11.95 0.02
C VAL A 830 -38.99 -11.42 1.46
N ALA A 831 -38.14 -12.09 2.24
CA ALA A 831 -37.86 -11.72 3.63
C ALA A 831 -36.40 -11.18 3.75
N PHE A 832 -36.28 -10.01 4.38
CA PHE A 832 -34.99 -9.39 4.67
C PHE A 832 -34.63 -9.64 6.14
N GLY A 833 -33.47 -10.27 6.37
CA GLY A 833 -33.01 -10.57 7.73
C GLY A 833 -32.13 -9.47 8.32
N PRO A 834 -31.85 -9.54 9.63
CA PRO A 834 -30.91 -8.61 10.28
C PRO A 834 -29.52 -8.69 9.68
N PRO A 835 -28.83 -7.56 9.55
CA PRO A 835 -27.52 -7.52 8.90
C PRO A 835 -26.46 -8.29 9.68
N VAL A 836 -25.51 -8.87 8.94
CA VAL A 836 -24.31 -9.52 9.47
C VAL A 836 -23.11 -8.61 9.17
N TYR A 837 -22.46 -8.13 10.22
CA TYR A 837 -21.32 -7.22 10.10
C TYR A 837 -20.02 -8.00 10.01
N PRO A 838 -19.11 -7.67 9.08
CA PRO A 838 -17.77 -8.23 9.10
C PRO A 838 -17.00 -7.73 10.33
N SER A 839 -16.20 -8.61 10.91
CA SER A 839 -15.25 -8.28 11.97
C SER A 839 -13.90 -8.92 11.65
N PRO A 840 -12.79 -8.31 12.06
CA PRO A 840 -11.46 -8.92 11.91
C PRO A 840 -11.34 -10.28 12.61
N ASP A 841 -12.10 -10.48 13.69
CA ASP A 841 -12.06 -11.69 14.52
C ASP A 841 -12.87 -12.84 13.93
N VAL A 842 -13.68 -12.58 12.90
CA VAL A 842 -14.56 -13.58 12.28
C VAL A 842 -13.97 -13.98 10.94
N ASP A 843 -13.70 -15.28 10.74
CA ASP A 843 -13.24 -15.76 9.45
C ASP A 843 -14.31 -15.64 8.37
N ALA A 844 -13.87 -15.56 7.12
CA ALA A 844 -14.75 -15.49 5.96
C ALA A 844 -15.67 -16.71 5.84
N ALA A 845 -15.21 -17.88 6.27
CA ALA A 845 -16.03 -19.09 6.31
C ALA A 845 -17.14 -19.00 7.38
N ASP A 846 -16.79 -18.56 8.58
CA ASP A 846 -17.76 -18.41 9.68
C ASP A 846 -18.82 -17.35 9.36
N LEU A 847 -18.38 -16.24 8.73
CA LEU A 847 -19.29 -15.21 8.27
C LEU A 847 -20.27 -15.75 7.22
N THR A 848 -19.80 -16.63 6.32
CA THR A 848 -20.67 -17.29 5.34
C THR A 848 -21.66 -18.24 5.99
N ILE A 849 -21.22 -19.01 6.99
CA ILE A 849 -22.07 -19.94 7.75
C ILE A 849 -23.16 -19.15 8.51
N GLN A 850 -22.80 -18.03 9.15
CA GLN A 850 -23.77 -17.16 9.82
C GLN A 850 -24.84 -16.64 8.86
N VAL A 851 -24.45 -16.20 7.65
CA VAL A 851 -25.39 -15.73 6.63
C VAL A 851 -26.31 -16.86 6.17
N GLN A 852 -25.76 -18.06 5.94
CA GLN A 852 -26.52 -19.23 5.52
C GLN A 852 -27.55 -19.64 6.59
N SER A 853 -27.13 -19.75 7.86
CA SER A 853 -28.00 -20.07 8.97
C SER A 853 -29.14 -19.06 9.07
N ARG A 854 -28.86 -17.76 9.05
CA ARG A 854 -29.89 -16.72 9.09
C ARG A 854 -30.91 -16.85 7.95
N ILE A 855 -30.48 -17.15 6.71
CA ILE A 855 -31.41 -17.37 5.59
C ILE A 855 -32.24 -18.63 5.81
N GLN A 856 -31.68 -19.68 6.38
CA GLN A 856 -32.40 -20.93 6.68
C GLN A 856 -33.42 -20.74 7.80
N ASP A 857 -33.08 -19.97 8.83
CA ASP A 857 -33.90 -19.74 10.04
C ASP A 857 -35.04 -18.72 9.82
N MET A 858 -34.96 -17.91 8.75
CA MET A 858 -36.11 -17.07 8.35
C MET A 858 -37.23 -17.98 7.85
N HIS A 859 -38.22 -18.25 8.70
CA HIS A 859 -39.43 -18.93 8.28
C HIS A 859 -40.30 -18.00 7.44
N PRO A 860 -40.87 -18.52 6.34
CA PRO A 860 -41.81 -17.76 5.55
C PRO A 860 -43.13 -17.45 6.30
#